data_02c0506e3a151c2668fbf74012da98ed
#
_entry.id   02c0506e3a151c2668fbf74012da98ed
#
_cell.length_a   1.000
_cell.length_b   1.000
_cell.length_c   1.000
_cell.angle_alpha   90.00
_cell.angle_beta   90.00
_cell.angle_gamma   90.00
#
_symmetry.space_group_name_H-M   'P 1'
#
loop_
_entity.id
_entity.type
_entity.pdbx_description
1 polymer ?
#
loop_
_entity_poly.entity_id
_entity_poly.type
_entity_poly.pdbx_seq_one_letter_code
_entity_poly.pdbx_strand_id
1 'polypeptide(L)'
;LDKAHSHGVTVGLGLSMTAERHGFDYDDPEAVARQQEAIRAEVLKYKDHPALLFWLAGNELNHSYSNPAVWDAVNDIASMIHELDPSHPVTTPISGFKPDVIAEIQVRAPAIDFISFQMYGSLFGLPEQIAAIGFDEPFMMTEWGTIGYWEMENTAWGAPTELTSSEKAGVIHRAQRDILDKYEGQLIGSYVFKWGQKQERTPTWFGLLTETGEVTEPVDVMQYIWTDTWPANRAPRVNEIRLDGKSGKESIVLTAGESYEAIFDVDDPEGDPLTYRWEVKPESESQKAGGDREMRLPNLEGLLSDPDARQTAIEATRPGKYRLFAYAYDGKGRAAHANIPFLVEGDESAASYRQSPGDLIAGESLAVAYSGFREGQHPDRGNGAVNPSDAEILEDLRILVDHGFSLIRMYDSGENTAATLRLIREHGIPIRVLLGIWLDAEISNHEGCPWLDEPIPDAKLEANTLKNAREIARGIGLANEYGDIVVAVNVGNEALVDWNDHMVSLDRVIEYVRQVKAAIEQPVTVADNYEWWRRDGAPLAAEVDFIGIHTYPVWENKPIDEALAYTIENVEVVRAAIPEKPIAILEAGWATTASEFGERANEADQLRYFHQMKDWAAETNTTLFWFEAFDEPWKGNENDPYGAEKHWGLFFVDRTPKQVFRNETTR
;
A
#
# COMPACT_ATOMS: atom_id res chain seq x y z
N LEU A 1 7.78 20.97 17.46
CA LEU A 1 7.70 21.82 18.66
C LEU A 1 7.82 23.30 18.31
N ASP A 2 8.83 23.74 17.53
CA ASP A 2 9.05 25.16 17.15
C ASP A 2 7.81 25.82 16.55
N LYS A 3 7.15 25.11 15.62
CA LYS A 3 5.92 25.61 15.00
C LYS A 3 4.77 25.74 16.00
N ALA A 4 4.62 24.79 16.91
CA ALA A 4 3.62 24.88 17.97
C ALA A 4 3.89 26.09 18.87
N HIS A 5 5.14 26.26 19.29
CA HIS A 5 5.56 27.41 20.08
C HIS A 5 5.29 28.74 19.39
N SER A 6 5.57 28.87 18.08
CA SER A 6 5.31 30.09 17.32
C SER A 6 3.83 30.47 17.24
N HIS A 7 2.94 29.49 17.45
CA HIS A 7 1.48 29.70 17.51
C HIS A 7 0.92 29.74 18.96
N GLY A 8 1.79 29.71 19.99
CA GLY A 8 1.35 29.72 21.39
C GLY A 8 0.70 28.41 21.85
N VAL A 9 1.00 27.29 21.15
CA VAL A 9 0.46 25.95 21.46
C VAL A 9 1.49 25.14 22.20
N THR A 10 1.08 24.49 23.28
CA THR A 10 1.89 23.50 24.01
C THR A 10 1.64 22.09 23.53
N VAL A 11 2.59 21.19 23.79
CA VAL A 11 2.61 19.84 23.23
C VAL A 11 2.89 18.82 24.33
N GLY A 12 2.00 17.84 24.50
CA GLY A 12 2.34 16.57 25.13
C GLY A 12 3.15 15.73 24.12
N LEU A 13 4.40 15.40 24.45
CA LEU A 13 5.29 14.71 23.53
C LEU A 13 5.32 13.21 23.79
N GLY A 14 4.85 12.44 22.81
CA GLY A 14 4.88 10.96 22.84
C GLY A 14 6.28 10.42 22.59
N LEU A 15 6.70 9.51 23.45
CA LEU A 15 7.96 8.77 23.36
C LEU A 15 7.71 7.38 22.79
N SER A 16 8.50 6.98 21.83
CA SER A 16 8.30 5.73 21.08
C SER A 16 8.71 4.51 21.89
N MET A 17 7.77 3.94 22.65
CA MET A 17 7.87 2.58 23.20
C MET A 17 7.16 1.61 22.26
N THR A 18 7.82 0.52 21.92
CA THR A 18 7.26 -0.50 21.03
C THR A 18 6.34 -1.44 21.82
N ALA A 19 5.08 -1.55 21.39
CA ALA A 19 4.13 -2.45 22.03
C ALA A 19 4.48 -3.93 21.76
N GLU A 20 4.15 -4.83 22.71
CA GLU A 20 4.32 -6.28 22.58
C GLU A 20 3.63 -6.84 21.31
N ARG A 21 2.46 -6.32 20.95
CA ARG A 21 1.73 -6.70 19.73
C ARG A 21 2.48 -6.41 18.42
N HIS A 22 3.54 -5.59 18.49
CA HIS A 22 4.43 -5.29 17.37
C HIS A 22 5.75 -6.10 17.45
N GLY A 23 5.77 -7.16 18.25
CA GLY A 23 6.88 -8.10 18.35
C GLY A 23 7.99 -7.69 19.33
N PHE A 24 7.76 -6.71 20.22
CA PHE A 24 8.74 -6.34 21.22
C PHE A 24 8.70 -7.28 22.42
N ASP A 25 9.86 -7.82 22.81
CA ASP A 25 10.02 -8.69 23.96
C ASP A 25 10.53 -7.88 25.19
N TYR A 26 9.65 -7.69 26.16
CA TYR A 26 9.99 -7.00 27.41
C TYR A 26 10.78 -7.87 28.40
N ASP A 27 10.97 -9.15 28.12
CA ASP A 27 11.88 -10.03 28.86
C ASP A 27 13.33 -10.03 28.28
N ASP A 28 13.55 -9.38 27.12
CA ASP A 28 14.88 -9.15 26.56
C ASP A 28 15.51 -7.86 27.15
N PRO A 29 16.45 -7.98 28.13
CA PRO A 29 17.04 -6.80 28.79
C PRO A 29 17.87 -5.94 27.84
N GLU A 30 18.42 -6.51 26.76
CA GLU A 30 19.18 -5.73 25.77
C GLU A 30 18.27 -4.89 24.87
N ALA A 31 17.13 -5.44 24.47
CA ALA A 31 16.12 -4.71 23.70
C ALA A 31 15.53 -3.55 24.54
N VAL A 32 15.16 -3.84 25.79
CA VAL A 32 14.65 -2.82 26.73
C VAL A 32 15.68 -1.71 26.96
N ALA A 33 16.97 -2.05 27.18
CA ALA A 33 18.02 -1.07 27.38
C ALA A 33 18.25 -0.20 26.12
N ARG A 34 18.21 -0.80 24.92
CA ARG A 34 18.33 -0.04 23.66
C ARG A 34 17.16 0.94 23.48
N GLN A 35 15.94 0.53 23.75
CA GLN A 35 14.75 1.39 23.70
C GLN A 35 14.87 2.54 24.70
N GLN A 36 15.27 2.26 25.95
CA GLN A 36 15.44 3.27 26.99
C GLN A 36 16.51 4.31 26.60
N GLU A 37 17.64 3.89 26.02
CA GLU A 37 18.70 4.82 25.58
C GLU A 37 18.23 5.70 24.41
N ALA A 38 17.46 5.15 23.47
CA ALA A 38 16.87 5.94 22.39
C ALA A 38 15.92 7.01 22.94
N ILE A 39 15.05 6.65 23.87
CA ILE A 39 14.13 7.56 24.55
C ILE A 39 14.90 8.61 25.36
N ARG A 40 15.97 8.21 26.06
CA ARG A 40 16.86 9.12 26.78
C ARG A 40 17.42 10.22 25.87
N ALA A 41 17.89 9.85 24.68
CA ALA A 41 18.39 10.80 23.70
C ALA A 41 17.31 11.80 23.26
N GLU A 42 16.07 11.33 23.08
CA GLU A 42 14.94 12.16 22.71
C GLU A 42 14.54 13.13 23.83
N VAL A 43 14.50 12.67 25.08
CA VAL A 43 14.25 13.50 26.26
C VAL A 43 15.29 14.61 26.38
N LEU A 44 16.58 14.28 26.29
CA LEU A 44 17.69 15.26 26.36
C LEU A 44 17.60 16.32 25.25
N LYS A 45 17.06 15.96 24.09
CA LYS A 45 16.87 16.86 22.95
C LYS A 45 15.77 17.89 23.17
N TYR A 46 14.67 17.50 23.83
CA TYR A 46 13.46 18.31 23.86
C TYR A 46 13.05 18.85 25.24
N LYS A 47 13.65 18.38 26.34
CA LYS A 47 13.27 18.75 27.71
C LYS A 47 13.28 20.26 28.04
N ASP A 48 14.11 21.03 27.35
CA ASP A 48 14.19 22.47 27.55
C ASP A 48 13.37 23.28 26.53
N HIS A 49 12.54 22.62 25.74
CA HIS A 49 11.76 23.27 24.68
C HIS A 49 10.52 23.97 25.26
N PRO A 50 10.29 25.27 25.00
CA PRO A 50 9.22 26.06 25.64
C PRO A 50 7.79 25.63 25.28
N ALA A 51 7.61 24.83 24.25
CA ALA A 51 6.30 24.26 23.91
C ALA A 51 6.05 22.90 24.57
N LEU A 52 7.01 22.28 25.22
CA LEU A 52 6.80 21.01 25.91
C LEU A 52 5.92 21.24 27.12
N LEU A 53 4.88 20.41 27.30
CA LEU A 53 3.96 20.46 28.42
C LEU A 53 4.10 19.25 29.34
N PHE A 54 4.21 18.06 28.78
CA PHE A 54 4.40 16.79 29.49
C PHE A 54 4.88 15.70 28.54
N TRP A 55 5.32 14.57 29.09
CA TRP A 55 5.79 13.40 28.37
C TRP A 55 4.75 12.27 28.40
N LEU A 56 4.61 11.55 27.26
CA LEU A 56 3.80 10.33 27.19
C LEU A 56 4.73 9.14 26.93
N ALA A 57 4.84 8.24 27.89
CA ALA A 57 5.63 7.02 27.80
C ALA A 57 4.82 5.92 27.09
N GLY A 58 5.09 5.74 25.80
CA GLY A 58 4.36 4.80 24.93
C GLY A 58 2.99 5.28 24.49
N ASN A 59 2.27 4.40 23.78
CA ASN A 59 0.89 4.59 23.36
C ASN A 59 0.14 3.25 23.35
N GLU A 60 -0.95 3.13 24.09
CA GLU A 60 -1.79 1.92 24.16
C GLU A 60 -1.00 0.61 24.37
N LEU A 61 0.04 0.63 25.21
CA LEU A 61 0.87 -0.54 25.48
C LEU A 61 0.10 -1.73 26.05
N ASN A 62 -1.08 -1.46 26.62
CA ASN A 62 -2.02 -2.47 27.10
C ASN A 62 -2.85 -3.14 26.01
N HIS A 63 -2.74 -2.71 24.74
CA HIS A 63 -3.49 -3.34 23.66
C HIS A 63 -2.86 -4.66 23.27
N SER A 64 -3.56 -5.77 23.57
CA SER A 64 -3.12 -7.15 23.30
C SER A 64 -1.75 -7.51 23.93
N TYR A 65 -1.42 -6.95 25.10
CA TYR A 65 -0.23 -7.32 25.84
C TYR A 65 -0.48 -8.56 26.72
N SER A 66 0.57 -9.29 27.00
CA SER A 66 0.58 -10.44 27.89
C SER A 66 1.66 -10.37 28.97
N ASN A 67 2.71 -9.57 28.76
CA ASN A 67 3.85 -9.43 29.66
C ASN A 67 3.77 -8.15 30.49
N PRO A 68 3.48 -8.25 31.82
CA PRO A 68 3.43 -7.08 32.68
C PRO A 68 4.77 -6.35 32.87
N ALA A 69 5.91 -6.91 32.42
CA ALA A 69 7.21 -6.23 32.42
C ALA A 69 7.23 -4.94 31.58
N VAL A 70 6.27 -4.75 30.67
CA VAL A 70 6.06 -3.49 29.96
C VAL A 70 5.88 -2.32 30.94
N TRP A 71 5.18 -2.52 32.06
CA TRP A 71 4.95 -1.48 33.07
C TRP A 71 6.16 -1.20 33.93
N ASP A 72 7.03 -2.20 34.15
CA ASP A 72 8.34 -1.97 34.79
C ASP A 72 9.23 -1.09 33.89
N ALA A 73 9.21 -1.34 32.56
CA ALA A 73 9.92 -0.49 31.59
C ALA A 73 9.34 0.94 31.52
N VAL A 74 8.02 1.11 31.63
CA VAL A 74 7.38 2.43 31.74
C VAL A 74 7.86 3.15 33.00
N ASN A 75 7.96 2.45 34.15
CA ASN A 75 8.46 3.00 35.39
C ASN A 75 9.92 3.47 35.28
N ASP A 76 10.77 2.66 34.67
CA ASP A 76 12.19 2.99 34.47
C ASP A 76 12.36 4.21 33.58
N ILE A 77 11.54 4.32 32.51
CA ILE A 77 11.50 5.48 31.63
C ILE A 77 11.00 6.72 32.39
N ALA A 78 9.92 6.63 33.14
CA ALA A 78 9.40 7.75 33.91
C ALA A 78 10.42 8.23 34.96
N SER A 79 11.07 7.29 35.66
CA SER A 79 12.14 7.60 36.61
C SER A 79 13.32 8.30 35.93
N MET A 80 13.76 7.83 34.79
CA MET A 80 14.83 8.44 34.00
C MET A 80 14.44 9.83 33.52
N ILE A 81 13.19 10.04 33.12
CA ILE A 81 12.71 11.37 32.71
C ILE A 81 12.76 12.33 33.89
N HIS A 82 12.25 11.96 35.08
CA HIS A 82 12.30 12.81 36.28
C HIS A 82 13.73 13.19 36.70
N GLU A 83 14.72 12.30 36.49
CA GLU A 83 16.13 12.63 36.72
C GLU A 83 16.67 13.66 35.72
N LEU A 84 16.24 13.60 34.46
CA LEU A 84 16.73 14.47 33.38
C LEU A 84 15.93 15.77 33.25
N ASP A 85 14.65 15.71 33.56
CA ASP A 85 13.64 16.75 33.40
C ASP A 85 12.67 16.74 34.56
N PRO A 86 12.99 17.32 35.69
CA PRO A 86 12.11 17.34 36.86
C PRO A 86 10.94 18.35 36.74
N SER A 87 10.83 19.03 35.61
CA SER A 87 9.85 20.11 35.39
C SER A 87 8.59 19.66 34.69
N HIS A 88 8.66 18.61 33.88
CA HIS A 88 7.52 18.15 33.09
C HIS A 88 7.02 16.78 33.57
N PRO A 89 5.71 16.65 33.81
CA PRO A 89 5.13 15.38 34.26
C PRO A 89 5.16 14.32 33.19
N VAL A 90 5.07 13.06 33.62
CA VAL A 90 5.08 11.86 32.77
C VAL A 90 3.78 11.10 32.94
N THR A 91 3.17 10.69 31.83
CA THR A 91 2.00 9.81 31.80
C THR A 91 2.22 8.63 30.86
N THR A 92 1.37 7.61 30.96
CA THR A 92 1.25 6.54 29.97
C THR A 92 -0.20 6.44 29.50
N PRO A 93 -0.47 6.57 28.18
CA PRO A 93 -1.80 6.39 27.61
C PRO A 93 -2.18 4.91 27.52
N ILE A 94 -3.39 4.56 28.01
CA ILE A 94 -3.95 3.22 27.89
C ILE A 94 -5.25 3.20 27.10
N SER A 95 -5.44 2.13 26.32
CA SER A 95 -6.68 1.87 25.58
C SER A 95 -7.79 1.47 26.53
N GLY A 96 -8.82 2.32 26.62
CA GLY A 96 -9.97 2.14 27.47
C GLY A 96 -9.70 2.33 28.97
N PHE A 97 -10.77 2.40 29.76
CA PHE A 97 -10.71 2.40 31.23
C PHE A 97 -10.74 0.95 31.71
N LYS A 98 -9.58 0.37 32.04
CA LYS A 98 -9.44 -1.05 32.40
C LYS A 98 -8.93 -1.18 33.84
N PRO A 99 -9.79 -1.56 34.80
CA PRO A 99 -9.43 -1.64 36.22
C PRO A 99 -8.22 -2.47 36.55
N ASP A 100 -8.07 -3.63 35.88
CA ASP A 100 -6.93 -4.53 36.11
C ASP A 100 -5.61 -3.89 35.66
N VAL A 101 -5.61 -3.23 34.49
CA VAL A 101 -4.44 -2.53 33.96
C VAL A 101 -4.09 -1.32 34.84
N ILE A 102 -5.09 -0.56 35.30
CA ILE A 102 -4.89 0.55 36.23
C ILE A 102 -4.19 0.07 37.50
N ALA A 103 -4.67 -1.03 38.08
CA ALA A 103 -4.10 -1.61 39.29
C ALA A 103 -2.65 -2.12 39.04
N GLU A 104 -2.36 -2.69 37.89
CA GLU A 104 -1.00 -3.08 37.54
C GLU A 104 -0.06 -1.89 37.40
N ILE A 105 -0.49 -0.83 36.72
CA ILE A 105 0.29 0.39 36.54
C ILE A 105 0.58 1.04 37.90
N GLN A 106 -0.43 1.17 38.78
CA GLN A 106 -0.25 1.74 40.13
C GLN A 106 0.81 0.98 40.96
N VAL A 107 0.96 -0.33 40.76
CA VAL A 107 1.93 -1.16 41.47
C VAL A 107 3.29 -1.16 40.79
N ARG A 108 3.34 -1.28 39.46
CA ARG A 108 4.57 -1.50 38.70
C ARG A 108 5.23 -0.22 38.15
N ALA A 109 4.42 0.82 37.90
CA ALA A 109 4.90 2.08 37.38
C ALA A 109 4.57 3.27 38.27
N PRO A 110 4.93 3.24 39.59
CA PRO A 110 4.62 4.33 40.54
C PRO A 110 5.34 5.64 40.20
N ALA A 111 6.26 5.65 39.27
CA ALA A 111 6.97 6.87 38.84
C ALA A 111 6.17 7.72 37.85
N ILE A 112 5.08 7.24 37.26
CA ILE A 112 4.20 8.09 36.45
C ILE A 112 3.40 9.07 37.33
N ASP A 113 3.15 10.28 36.85
CA ASP A 113 2.46 11.32 37.61
C ASP A 113 0.93 11.17 37.55
N PHE A 114 0.40 10.66 36.45
CA PHE A 114 -1.01 10.37 36.24
C PHE A 114 -1.22 9.37 35.09
N ILE A 115 -2.37 8.69 35.08
CA ILE A 115 -2.76 7.80 33.98
C ILE A 115 -3.54 8.59 32.94
N SER A 116 -3.31 8.29 31.66
CA SER A 116 -4.10 8.82 30.54
C SER A 116 -4.95 7.73 29.90
N PHE A 117 -6.17 8.08 29.49
CA PHE A 117 -7.11 7.17 28.85
C PHE A 117 -7.35 7.56 27.40
N GLN A 118 -7.54 6.55 26.54
CA GLN A 118 -7.96 6.67 25.16
C GLN A 118 -9.27 5.94 24.97
N MET A 119 -10.36 6.69 24.77
CA MET A 119 -11.72 6.14 24.73
C MET A 119 -12.56 6.83 23.67
N TYR A 120 -13.34 6.03 22.94
CA TYR A 120 -14.22 6.49 21.87
C TYR A 120 -15.69 6.33 22.30
N GLY A 121 -16.47 5.42 21.71
CA GLY A 121 -17.87 5.18 22.14
C GLY A 121 -17.98 4.70 23.58
N SER A 122 -17.03 3.91 24.04
CA SER A 122 -16.93 3.45 25.44
C SER A 122 -16.80 4.58 26.47
N LEU A 123 -16.44 5.79 26.05
CA LEU A 123 -16.37 6.99 26.89
C LEU A 123 -17.70 7.29 27.58
N PHE A 124 -18.83 6.98 26.94
CA PHE A 124 -20.15 7.19 27.53
C PHE A 124 -20.43 6.29 28.77
N GLY A 125 -19.66 5.19 28.92
CA GLY A 125 -19.69 4.34 30.11
C GLY A 125 -18.66 4.69 31.20
N LEU A 126 -17.84 5.73 30.99
CA LEU A 126 -16.81 6.12 31.96
C LEU A 126 -17.31 6.42 33.37
N PRO A 127 -18.46 7.12 33.57
CA PRO A 127 -18.96 7.39 34.91
C PRO A 127 -19.22 6.14 35.74
N GLU A 128 -19.80 5.12 35.14
CA GLU A 128 -20.10 3.83 35.79
C GLU A 128 -18.80 3.07 36.09
N GLN A 129 -17.83 3.13 35.19
CA GLN A 129 -16.55 2.45 35.36
C GLN A 129 -15.70 3.09 36.45
N ILE A 130 -15.63 4.41 36.53
CA ILE A 130 -14.95 5.15 37.61
C ILE A 130 -15.64 4.83 38.98
N ALA A 131 -16.97 4.88 39.04
CA ALA A 131 -17.70 4.61 40.25
C ALA A 131 -17.50 3.16 40.74
N ALA A 132 -17.40 2.20 39.83
CA ALA A 132 -17.25 0.77 40.15
C ALA A 132 -16.00 0.45 40.97
N ILE A 133 -14.89 1.17 40.73
CA ILE A 133 -13.62 0.96 41.46
C ILE A 133 -13.26 2.11 42.39
N GLY A 134 -14.08 3.17 42.43
CA GLY A 134 -13.82 4.35 43.25
C GLY A 134 -12.56 5.10 42.85
N PHE A 135 -12.27 5.21 41.53
CA PHE A 135 -11.11 5.92 41.01
C PHE A 135 -11.25 7.43 41.24
N ASP A 136 -10.36 8.01 42.06
CA ASP A 136 -10.39 9.41 42.45
C ASP A 136 -9.09 10.18 42.11
N GLU A 137 -8.13 9.54 41.41
CA GLU A 137 -6.88 10.13 40.96
C GLU A 137 -7.09 11.09 39.78
N PRO A 138 -6.22 12.11 39.62
CA PRO A 138 -6.21 12.93 38.43
C PRO A 138 -5.93 12.08 37.17
N PHE A 139 -6.62 12.38 36.08
CA PHE A 139 -6.39 11.70 34.79
C PHE A 139 -6.53 12.65 33.62
N MET A 140 -6.06 12.19 32.43
CA MET A 140 -6.16 12.91 31.17
C MET A 140 -6.83 12.02 30.13
N MET A 141 -7.62 12.62 29.23
CA MET A 141 -8.10 11.95 28.02
C MET A 141 -7.19 12.30 26.86
N THR A 142 -6.26 11.42 26.52
CA THR A 142 -5.27 11.69 25.45
C THR A 142 -5.78 11.36 24.06
N GLU A 143 -6.84 10.54 23.95
CA GLU A 143 -7.62 10.36 22.73
C GLU A 143 -9.10 10.19 23.07
N TRP A 144 -9.94 10.99 22.41
CA TRP A 144 -11.41 10.82 22.44
C TRP A 144 -12.00 11.53 21.21
N GLY A 145 -13.21 11.19 20.82
CA GLY A 145 -13.82 11.82 19.66
C GLY A 145 -15.09 11.14 19.19
N THR A 146 -15.12 10.70 17.95
CA THR A 146 -16.23 9.93 17.38
C THR A 146 -16.27 8.50 17.93
N ILE A 147 -17.27 7.72 17.52
CA ILE A 147 -17.37 6.30 17.88
C ILE A 147 -16.41 5.50 17.00
N GLY A 148 -15.66 4.56 17.60
CA GLY A 148 -14.75 3.66 16.87
C GLY A 148 -15.52 2.68 15.96
N TYR A 149 -14.93 2.26 14.84
CA TYR A 149 -15.58 1.32 13.91
C TYR A 149 -15.87 -0.04 14.56
N TRP A 150 -15.09 -0.43 15.57
CA TRP A 150 -15.30 -1.64 16.36
C TRP A 150 -16.48 -1.55 17.35
N GLU A 151 -17.05 -0.35 17.54
CA GLU A 151 -18.20 -0.07 18.41
C GLU A 151 -19.48 0.19 17.59
N MET A 152 -19.37 0.25 16.25
CA MET A 152 -20.48 0.53 15.36
C MET A 152 -21.19 -0.75 14.90
N GLU A 153 -22.45 -0.60 14.52
CA GLU A 153 -23.21 -1.70 13.88
C GLU A 153 -22.62 -2.02 12.52
N ASN A 154 -22.54 -3.32 12.22
CA ASN A 154 -22.10 -3.81 10.92
C ASN A 154 -23.28 -4.11 10.01
N THR A 155 -23.07 -3.97 8.71
CA THR A 155 -23.96 -4.49 7.69
C THR A 155 -24.03 -6.03 7.75
N ALA A 156 -24.99 -6.63 7.04
CA ALA A 156 -25.14 -8.10 6.98
C ALA A 156 -23.88 -8.83 6.46
N TRP A 157 -23.03 -8.15 5.71
CA TRP A 157 -21.74 -8.69 5.19
C TRP A 157 -20.50 -8.21 5.98
N GLY A 158 -20.70 -7.58 7.15
CA GLY A 158 -19.62 -7.27 8.09
C GLY A 158 -18.92 -5.92 7.89
N ALA A 159 -19.41 -5.03 7.04
CA ALA A 159 -18.88 -3.67 6.92
C ALA A 159 -19.45 -2.75 8.02
N PRO A 160 -18.63 -2.03 8.82
CA PRO A 160 -19.13 -1.13 9.84
C PRO A 160 -19.77 0.11 9.20
N THR A 161 -20.88 0.57 9.81
CA THR A 161 -21.53 1.81 9.38
C THR A 161 -20.83 3.01 10.01
N GLU A 162 -20.54 4.02 9.21
CA GLU A 162 -19.86 5.23 9.67
C GLU A 162 -20.86 6.37 9.88
N LEU A 163 -20.65 7.16 10.91
CA LEU A 163 -21.42 8.38 11.18
C LEU A 163 -21.05 9.47 10.17
N THR A 164 -22.02 10.28 9.75
CA THR A 164 -21.77 11.50 8.96
C THR A 164 -20.96 12.51 9.77
N SER A 165 -20.33 13.48 9.09
CA SER A 165 -19.60 14.56 9.78
C SER A 165 -20.47 15.29 10.81
N SER A 166 -21.76 15.48 10.55
CA SER A 166 -22.69 16.14 11.49
C SER A 166 -23.08 15.24 12.68
N GLU A 167 -23.24 13.93 12.46
CA GLU A 167 -23.46 12.99 13.58
C GLU A 167 -22.23 12.90 14.48
N LYS A 168 -21.00 12.89 13.89
CA LYS A 168 -19.73 12.94 14.64
C LYS A 168 -19.61 14.20 15.49
N ALA A 169 -19.96 15.36 14.95
CA ALA A 169 -20.02 16.61 15.67
C ALA A 169 -20.97 16.52 16.88
N GLY A 170 -22.15 15.91 16.70
CA GLY A 170 -23.10 15.63 17.77
C GLY A 170 -22.55 14.69 18.85
N VAL A 171 -21.81 13.65 18.48
CA VAL A 171 -21.14 12.74 19.43
C VAL A 171 -20.11 13.50 20.27
N ILE A 172 -19.23 14.27 19.62
CA ILE A 172 -18.19 15.06 20.31
C ILE A 172 -18.82 16.06 21.29
N HIS A 173 -19.85 16.77 20.86
CA HIS A 173 -20.53 17.71 21.74
C HIS A 173 -21.14 17.05 22.98
N ARG A 174 -21.81 15.89 22.81
CA ARG A 174 -22.37 15.14 23.93
C ARG A 174 -21.29 14.55 24.85
N ALA A 175 -20.22 13.98 24.28
CA ALA A 175 -19.09 13.44 25.03
C ALA A 175 -18.48 14.51 25.97
N GLN A 176 -18.25 15.71 25.46
CA GLN A 176 -17.77 16.82 26.29
C GLN A 176 -18.76 17.15 27.41
N ARG A 177 -19.99 17.50 27.05
CA ARG A 177 -20.97 18.03 28.02
C ARG A 177 -21.53 17.02 29.01
N ASP A 178 -21.77 15.81 28.52
CA ASP A 178 -22.46 14.81 29.32
C ASP A 178 -21.49 13.94 30.13
N ILE A 179 -20.21 13.90 29.74
CA ILE A 179 -19.20 13.05 30.37
C ILE A 179 -18.04 13.89 30.92
N LEU A 180 -17.23 14.54 30.02
CA LEU A 180 -15.97 15.14 30.44
C LEU A 180 -16.16 16.33 31.39
N ASP A 181 -17.15 17.18 31.15
CA ASP A 181 -17.46 18.33 32.05
C ASP A 181 -17.83 17.90 33.48
N LYS A 182 -18.26 16.65 33.71
CA LYS A 182 -18.54 16.13 35.04
C LYS A 182 -17.31 15.90 35.91
N TYR A 183 -16.15 15.82 35.30
CA TYR A 183 -14.88 15.55 35.97
C TYR A 183 -14.01 16.79 36.12
N GLU A 184 -14.60 17.99 36.08
CA GLU A 184 -13.88 19.23 36.39
C GLU A 184 -13.15 19.12 37.74
N GLY A 185 -11.83 19.35 37.71
CA GLY A 185 -10.94 19.21 38.86
C GLY A 185 -10.28 17.84 39.02
N GLN A 186 -10.76 16.79 38.34
CA GLN A 186 -10.12 15.47 38.26
C GLN A 186 -9.56 15.23 36.88
N LEU A 187 -10.30 15.57 35.79
CA LEU A 187 -9.82 15.58 34.43
C LEU A 187 -8.93 16.81 34.23
N ILE A 188 -7.61 16.57 34.08
CA ILE A 188 -6.59 17.64 33.96
C ILE A 188 -6.40 18.13 32.54
N GLY A 189 -6.95 17.45 31.54
CA GLY A 189 -6.93 17.86 30.12
C GLY A 189 -7.51 16.81 29.20
N SER A 190 -7.82 17.22 27.97
CA SER A 190 -8.33 16.29 26.95
C SER A 190 -7.86 16.67 25.55
N TYR A 191 -7.61 15.64 24.72
CA TYR A 191 -7.16 15.77 23.33
C TYR A 191 -8.14 15.04 22.42
N VAL A 192 -8.84 15.79 21.56
CA VAL A 192 -9.77 15.21 20.59
C VAL A 192 -8.98 14.52 19.44
N PHE A 193 -9.37 13.33 19.07
CA PHE A 193 -8.76 12.55 18.01
C PHE A 193 -9.65 12.57 16.75
N LYS A 194 -9.14 12.91 15.53
CA LYS A 194 -7.78 13.29 15.26
C LYS A 194 -7.74 14.63 14.55
N TRP A 195 -6.88 15.54 15.01
CA TRP A 195 -6.65 16.83 14.36
C TRP A 195 -5.83 16.65 13.08
N GLY A 196 -6.51 16.57 11.95
CA GLY A 196 -5.99 16.22 10.64
C GLY A 196 -6.80 15.10 9.97
N GLN A 197 -6.19 14.38 9.04
CA GLN A 197 -6.78 13.25 8.33
C GLN A 197 -5.96 11.98 8.57
N LYS A 198 -6.58 10.82 8.58
CA LYS A 198 -5.95 9.50 8.68
C LYS A 198 -6.79 8.48 7.94
N GLN A 199 -6.15 7.63 7.14
CA GLN A 199 -6.78 6.40 6.66
C GLN A 199 -6.82 5.39 7.79
N GLU A 200 -8.01 5.09 8.29
CA GLU A 200 -8.28 4.04 9.27
C GLU A 200 -9.70 3.56 9.06
N ARG A 201 -9.88 2.38 8.56
CA ARG A 201 -11.10 1.79 8.01
C ARG A 201 -11.62 2.58 6.80
N THR A 202 -11.78 3.88 6.94
CA THR A 202 -12.12 4.84 5.86
C THR A 202 -11.19 6.06 5.94
N PRO A 203 -11.10 6.89 4.91
CA PRO A 203 -10.36 8.14 4.97
C PRO A 203 -11.03 9.21 5.84
N THR A 204 -12.28 8.99 6.23
CA THR A 204 -13.12 9.96 6.94
C THR A 204 -13.42 9.58 8.38
N TRP A 205 -13.05 8.37 8.88
CA TRP A 205 -13.53 7.85 10.16
C TRP A 205 -13.21 8.76 11.34
N PHE A 206 -11.93 9.07 11.55
CA PHE A 206 -11.46 9.82 12.73
C PHE A 206 -10.97 11.23 12.42
N GLY A 207 -10.70 11.55 11.16
CA GLY A 207 -10.19 12.85 10.77
C GLY A 207 -11.20 13.97 11.02
N LEU A 208 -10.75 15.07 11.67
CA LEU A 208 -11.54 16.27 11.83
C LEU A 208 -11.46 17.19 10.58
N LEU A 209 -10.52 16.89 9.68
CA LEU A 209 -10.34 17.55 8.39
C LEU A 209 -10.50 16.52 7.27
N THR A 210 -10.88 16.98 6.08
CA THR A 210 -10.85 16.17 4.88
C THR A 210 -9.41 15.87 4.44
N GLU A 211 -9.24 15.00 3.46
CA GLU A 211 -7.93 14.69 2.90
C GLU A 211 -7.23 15.91 2.28
N THR A 212 -8.00 16.81 1.70
CA THR A 212 -7.54 18.07 1.08
C THR A 212 -7.40 19.22 2.07
N GLY A 213 -7.79 19.01 3.34
CA GLY A 213 -7.53 19.92 4.44
C GLY A 213 -8.71 20.82 4.85
N GLU A 214 -9.88 20.65 4.24
CA GLU A 214 -11.07 21.40 4.64
C GLU A 214 -11.53 20.96 6.02
N VAL A 215 -11.99 21.93 6.78
CA VAL A 215 -12.50 21.78 8.14
C VAL A 215 -13.92 21.24 8.13
N THR A 216 -14.20 20.25 8.99
CA THR A 216 -15.53 19.65 9.12
C THR A 216 -16.26 20.13 10.37
N GLU A 217 -17.58 19.89 10.49
CA GLU A 217 -18.42 20.35 11.62
C GLU A 217 -17.87 19.95 13.02
N PRO A 218 -17.21 18.79 13.25
CA PRO A 218 -16.50 18.50 14.47
C PRO A 218 -15.52 19.56 14.96
N VAL A 219 -14.80 20.24 14.06
CA VAL A 219 -13.89 21.35 14.43
C VAL A 219 -14.67 22.58 14.90
N ASP A 220 -15.80 22.88 14.27
CA ASP A 220 -16.66 23.99 14.69
C ASP A 220 -17.22 23.75 16.09
N VAL A 221 -17.60 22.51 16.38
CA VAL A 221 -18.03 22.09 17.71
C VAL A 221 -16.90 22.22 18.73
N MET A 222 -15.68 21.82 18.40
CA MET A 222 -14.54 22.00 19.28
C MET A 222 -14.23 23.47 19.54
N GLN A 223 -14.32 24.34 18.53
CA GLN A 223 -14.21 25.78 18.73
C GLN A 223 -15.30 26.27 19.72
N TYR A 224 -16.55 25.86 19.51
CA TYR A 224 -17.64 26.24 20.42
C TYR A 224 -17.41 25.76 21.85
N ILE A 225 -16.97 24.51 22.03
CA ILE A 225 -16.63 23.94 23.35
C ILE A 225 -15.57 24.78 24.07
N TRP A 226 -14.51 25.20 23.34
CA TRP A 226 -13.39 25.90 23.96
C TRP A 226 -13.65 27.40 24.18
N THR A 227 -14.53 28.03 23.38
CA THR A 227 -14.66 29.50 23.33
C THR A 227 -16.07 30.00 23.58
N ASP A 228 -17.05 29.10 23.69
CA ASP A 228 -18.50 29.39 23.74
C ASP A 228 -18.99 30.24 22.56
N THR A 229 -18.26 30.17 21.44
CA THR A 229 -18.54 30.97 20.23
C THR A 229 -18.38 30.12 18.97
N TRP A 230 -19.42 30.08 18.16
CA TRP A 230 -19.35 29.45 16.85
C TRP A 230 -18.45 30.24 15.89
N PRO A 231 -17.73 29.57 14.96
CA PRO A 231 -17.03 30.30 13.90
C PRO A 231 -18.00 31.08 13.02
N ALA A 232 -17.52 32.18 12.43
CA ALA A 232 -18.34 33.03 11.56
C ALA A 232 -18.73 32.32 10.25
N ASN A 233 -17.92 31.41 9.75
CA ASN A 233 -18.20 30.50 8.65
C ASN A 233 -18.20 29.08 9.21
N ARG A 234 -19.29 28.37 9.11
CA ARG A 234 -19.47 27.02 9.65
C ARG A 234 -19.41 25.98 8.55
N ALA A 235 -19.05 24.79 8.91
CA ALA A 235 -19.07 23.68 7.98
C ALA A 235 -20.51 23.33 7.56
N PRO A 236 -20.73 22.94 6.31
CA PRO A 236 -22.01 22.43 5.85
C PRO A 236 -22.47 21.24 6.70
N ARG A 237 -23.79 21.11 6.87
CA ARG A 237 -24.41 20.10 7.72
C ARG A 237 -25.10 19.03 6.90
N VAL A 238 -24.77 17.77 7.17
CA VAL A 238 -25.42 16.64 6.53
C VAL A 238 -26.79 16.40 7.14
N ASN A 239 -27.83 16.50 6.32
CA ASN A 239 -29.18 16.06 6.67
C ASN A 239 -29.32 14.54 6.47
N GLU A 240 -28.94 14.06 5.25
CA GLU A 240 -28.94 12.63 4.96
C GLU A 240 -28.08 12.29 3.74
N ILE A 241 -27.69 11.03 3.66
CA ILE A 241 -27.14 10.39 2.44
C ILE A 241 -27.96 9.13 2.17
N ARG A 242 -28.34 8.92 0.91
CA ARG A 242 -29.12 7.75 0.48
C ARG A 242 -28.53 7.13 -0.78
N LEU A 243 -28.61 5.81 -0.87
CA LEU A 243 -28.35 5.02 -2.07
C LEU A 243 -29.54 4.09 -2.28
N ASP A 244 -30.16 4.10 -3.47
CA ASP A 244 -31.38 3.35 -3.77
C ASP A 244 -32.53 3.65 -2.78
N GLY A 245 -32.61 4.92 -2.35
CA GLY A 245 -33.60 5.36 -1.34
C GLY A 245 -33.35 4.87 0.09
N LYS A 246 -32.27 4.13 0.35
CA LYS A 246 -31.92 3.52 1.64
C LYS A 246 -30.75 4.25 2.30
N SER A 247 -30.69 4.21 3.63
CA SER A 247 -29.54 4.68 4.42
C SER A 247 -28.48 3.59 4.57
N GLY A 248 -27.25 3.94 4.95
CA GLY A 248 -26.17 3.00 5.18
C GLY A 248 -26.43 1.93 6.26
N LYS A 249 -27.45 2.11 7.09
CA LYS A 249 -27.86 1.16 8.15
C LYS A 249 -28.71 -0.02 7.64
N GLU A 250 -29.17 0.06 6.38
CA GLU A 250 -30.15 -0.91 5.82
C GLU A 250 -29.50 -2.05 5.04
N SER A 251 -28.20 -2.27 5.16
CA SER A 251 -27.47 -3.35 4.49
C SER A 251 -27.80 -3.41 2.98
N ILE A 252 -27.46 -2.35 2.27
CA ILE A 252 -27.84 -2.15 0.85
C ILE A 252 -27.17 -3.19 -0.03
N VAL A 253 -27.99 -3.92 -0.80
CA VAL A 253 -27.55 -4.87 -1.82
C VAL A 253 -28.03 -4.35 -3.18
N LEU A 254 -27.11 -4.22 -4.12
CA LEU A 254 -27.35 -3.81 -5.50
C LEU A 254 -27.10 -4.98 -6.44
N THR A 255 -27.66 -4.93 -7.63
CA THR A 255 -27.41 -5.91 -8.71
C THR A 255 -26.35 -5.36 -9.66
N ALA A 256 -25.36 -6.17 -10.01
CA ALA A 256 -24.33 -5.78 -10.97
C ALA A 256 -24.91 -5.38 -12.33
N GLY A 257 -24.44 -4.25 -12.88
CA GLY A 257 -24.88 -3.71 -14.18
C GLY A 257 -26.20 -2.95 -14.16
N GLU A 258 -26.83 -2.78 -12.99
CA GLU A 258 -28.00 -1.91 -12.85
C GLU A 258 -27.59 -0.55 -12.28
N SER A 259 -28.35 0.49 -12.61
CA SER A 259 -28.09 1.87 -12.19
C SER A 259 -28.98 2.26 -11.02
N TYR A 260 -28.37 2.84 -9.97
CA TYR A 260 -29.03 3.22 -8.72
C TYR A 260 -28.76 4.68 -8.36
N GLU A 261 -29.80 5.38 -7.93
CA GLU A 261 -29.71 6.77 -7.54
C GLU A 261 -29.03 6.95 -6.17
N ALA A 262 -28.11 7.92 -6.08
CA ALA A 262 -27.50 8.37 -4.84
C ALA A 262 -27.78 9.85 -4.61
N ILE A 263 -28.18 10.23 -3.39
CA ILE A 263 -28.53 11.60 -3.00
C ILE A 263 -27.73 11.98 -1.76
N PHE A 264 -27.15 13.18 -1.79
CA PHE A 264 -26.46 13.78 -0.65
C PHE A 264 -27.14 15.11 -0.29
N ASP A 265 -27.94 15.08 0.78
CA ASP A 265 -28.68 16.24 1.27
C ASP A 265 -27.91 16.97 2.36
N VAL A 266 -27.49 18.19 2.04
CA VAL A 266 -26.61 19.03 2.85
C VAL A 266 -27.10 20.46 2.80
N ASP A 267 -27.11 21.12 3.96
CA ASP A 267 -27.40 22.55 4.10
C ASP A 267 -26.16 23.30 4.62
N ASP A 268 -25.90 24.46 4.06
CA ASP A 268 -24.90 25.39 4.60
C ASP A 268 -25.55 26.35 5.60
N PRO A 269 -25.03 26.51 6.83
CA PRO A 269 -25.63 27.38 7.85
C PRO A 269 -25.69 28.85 7.47
N GLU A 270 -24.79 29.34 6.64
CA GLU A 270 -24.74 30.72 6.14
C GLU A 270 -25.41 30.87 4.78
N GLY A 271 -25.78 29.75 4.15
CA GLY A 271 -26.43 29.75 2.81
C GLY A 271 -25.44 29.86 1.68
N ASP A 272 -24.21 29.49 1.86
CA ASP A 272 -23.19 29.48 0.82
C ASP A 272 -23.51 28.45 -0.27
N PRO A 273 -23.16 28.69 -1.53
CA PRO A 273 -23.33 27.69 -2.59
C PRO A 273 -22.36 26.52 -2.39
N LEU A 274 -22.88 25.29 -2.44
CA LEU A 274 -22.11 24.10 -2.25
C LEU A 274 -21.67 23.49 -3.59
N THR A 275 -20.45 22.97 -3.62
CA THR A 275 -19.95 22.06 -4.65
C THR A 275 -19.86 20.66 -4.05
N TYR A 276 -20.01 19.63 -4.89
CA TYR A 276 -20.10 18.24 -4.45
C TYR A 276 -18.99 17.43 -5.06
N ARG A 277 -18.67 16.30 -4.42
CA ARG A 277 -17.78 15.28 -4.94
C ARG A 277 -18.22 13.91 -4.41
N TRP A 278 -18.32 12.94 -5.30
CA TRP A 278 -18.58 11.56 -4.96
C TRP A 278 -17.38 10.68 -5.30
N GLU A 279 -17.17 9.65 -4.51
CA GLU A 279 -16.14 8.64 -4.74
C GLU A 279 -16.71 7.26 -4.42
N VAL A 280 -16.30 6.26 -5.19
CA VAL A 280 -16.58 4.85 -4.87
C VAL A 280 -15.25 4.17 -4.59
N LYS A 281 -15.16 3.49 -3.46
CA LYS A 281 -13.97 2.72 -3.08
C LYS A 281 -14.35 1.28 -2.76
N PRO A 282 -13.44 0.30 -2.92
CA PRO A 282 -13.64 -1.01 -2.30
C PRO A 282 -13.85 -0.86 -0.80
N GLU A 283 -14.63 -1.76 -0.18
CA GLU A 283 -14.71 -1.78 1.29
C GLU A 283 -13.39 -2.27 1.88
N SER A 284 -12.91 -1.63 2.95
CA SER A 284 -11.69 -2.06 3.63
C SER A 284 -11.89 -3.43 4.28
N GLU A 285 -11.03 -4.38 3.96
CA GLU A 285 -10.96 -5.69 4.60
C GLU A 285 -9.84 -5.79 5.64
N SER A 286 -9.23 -4.64 6.01
CA SER A 286 -8.16 -4.59 7.00
C SER A 286 -8.56 -5.28 8.29
N GLN A 287 -7.72 -6.22 8.75
CA GLN A 287 -7.84 -6.88 10.04
C GLN A 287 -6.94 -6.24 11.10
N LYS A 288 -6.34 -5.09 10.78
CA LYS A 288 -5.42 -4.39 11.68
C LYS A 288 -6.15 -3.85 12.90
N ALA A 289 -5.43 -3.84 14.00
CA ALA A 289 -5.92 -3.22 15.23
C ALA A 289 -6.04 -1.70 15.06
N GLY A 290 -6.95 -1.08 15.83
CA GLY A 290 -7.09 0.37 15.84
C GLY A 290 -5.75 1.07 16.09
N GLY A 291 -5.51 2.15 15.37
CA GLY A 291 -4.27 2.92 15.43
C GLY A 291 -3.19 2.49 14.46
N ASP A 292 -3.18 1.26 13.97
CA ASP A 292 -2.18 0.78 13.00
C ASP A 292 -2.34 1.46 11.63
N ARG A 293 -1.22 1.55 10.91
CA ARG A 293 -1.21 2.17 9.57
C ARG A 293 -2.00 1.31 8.59
N GLU A 294 -3.00 1.89 7.95
CA GLU A 294 -3.72 1.31 6.83
C GLU A 294 -3.35 1.99 5.52
N MET A 295 -3.46 1.24 4.42
CA MET A 295 -3.30 1.80 3.08
C MET A 295 -4.56 2.54 2.63
N ARG A 296 -4.38 3.59 1.85
CA ARG A 296 -5.48 4.27 1.16
C ARG A 296 -6.05 3.36 0.08
N LEU A 297 -7.36 3.26 0.05
CA LEU A 297 -8.06 2.55 -1.00
C LEU A 297 -8.26 3.45 -2.22
N PRO A 298 -8.07 2.92 -3.44
CA PRO A 298 -8.24 3.70 -4.66
C PRO A 298 -9.68 4.13 -4.85
N ASN A 299 -9.88 5.26 -5.51
CA ASN A 299 -11.19 5.61 -6.05
C ASN A 299 -11.43 4.80 -7.34
N LEU A 300 -12.62 4.24 -7.48
CA LEU A 300 -13.02 3.47 -8.66
C LEU A 300 -13.72 4.40 -9.64
N GLU A 301 -13.01 4.75 -10.71
CA GLU A 301 -13.52 5.66 -11.72
C GLU A 301 -14.58 5.00 -12.63
N GLY A 302 -15.44 5.83 -13.24
CA GLY A 302 -16.42 5.40 -14.23
C GLY A 302 -17.68 4.70 -13.69
N LEU A 303 -17.81 4.57 -12.36
CA LEU A 303 -19.01 3.98 -11.73
C LEU A 303 -20.11 5.01 -11.46
N LEU A 304 -19.82 6.29 -11.55
CA LEU A 304 -20.74 7.40 -11.24
C LEU A 304 -21.08 8.19 -12.51
N SER A 305 -22.35 8.50 -12.68
CA SER A 305 -22.83 9.28 -13.84
C SER A 305 -22.39 10.75 -13.81
N ASP A 306 -22.35 11.35 -12.62
CA ASP A 306 -21.93 12.73 -12.38
C ASP A 306 -21.33 12.82 -10.97
N PRO A 307 -20.01 12.69 -10.82
CA PRO A 307 -19.36 12.70 -9.51
C PRO A 307 -19.36 14.07 -8.82
N ASP A 308 -19.69 15.16 -9.53
CA ASP A 308 -19.65 16.53 -9.01
C ASP A 308 -21.05 17.12 -8.72
N ALA A 309 -22.11 16.36 -8.97
CA ALA A 309 -23.47 16.80 -8.73
C ALA A 309 -23.95 16.46 -7.30
N ARG A 310 -24.96 17.20 -6.80
CA ARG A 310 -25.64 16.89 -5.53
C ARG A 310 -26.27 15.49 -5.51
N GLN A 311 -26.64 15.00 -6.67
CA GLN A 311 -27.31 13.73 -6.91
C GLN A 311 -26.62 13.07 -8.10
N THR A 312 -26.30 11.78 -7.95
CA THR A 312 -25.63 10.99 -9.00
C THR A 312 -26.30 9.64 -9.13
N ALA A 313 -25.96 8.88 -10.15
CA ALA A 313 -26.31 7.46 -10.25
C ALA A 313 -25.04 6.63 -10.22
N ILE A 314 -25.08 5.51 -9.51
CA ILE A 314 -24.02 4.52 -9.48
C ILE A 314 -24.41 3.30 -10.30
N GLU A 315 -23.48 2.84 -11.14
CA GLU A 315 -23.59 1.59 -11.90
C GLU A 315 -22.36 0.74 -11.60
N ALA A 316 -22.49 -0.13 -10.59
CA ALA A 316 -21.43 -1.06 -10.24
C ALA A 316 -21.56 -2.34 -11.07
N THR A 317 -20.62 -2.59 -11.95
CA THR A 317 -20.65 -3.70 -12.90
C THR A 317 -20.07 -5.01 -12.35
N ARG A 318 -19.47 -4.97 -11.15
CA ARG A 318 -18.80 -6.12 -10.51
C ARG A 318 -19.42 -6.44 -9.17
N PRO A 319 -19.67 -7.72 -8.83
CA PRO A 319 -19.97 -8.14 -7.46
C PRO A 319 -18.81 -7.80 -6.54
N GLY A 320 -19.12 -7.42 -5.31
CA GLY A 320 -18.12 -7.05 -4.32
C GLY A 320 -18.68 -6.15 -3.25
N LYS A 321 -17.85 -5.86 -2.26
CA LYS A 321 -18.15 -4.95 -1.17
C LYS A 321 -17.55 -3.58 -1.49
N TYR A 322 -18.36 -2.55 -1.41
CA TYR A 322 -17.96 -1.19 -1.78
C TYR A 322 -18.42 -0.19 -0.73
N ARG A 323 -17.86 1.02 -0.81
CA ARG A 323 -18.30 2.18 -0.04
C ARG A 323 -18.39 3.41 -0.94
N LEU A 324 -19.57 4.04 -0.93
CA LEU A 324 -19.84 5.29 -1.63
C LEU A 324 -19.57 6.44 -0.66
N PHE A 325 -18.68 7.35 -1.01
CA PHE A 325 -18.38 8.57 -0.26
C PHE A 325 -19.00 9.78 -0.96
N ALA A 326 -19.48 10.72 -0.16
CA ALA A 326 -19.98 12.01 -0.63
C ALA A 326 -19.36 13.14 0.19
N TYR A 327 -18.95 14.18 -0.49
CA TYR A 327 -18.41 15.42 0.09
C TYR A 327 -19.18 16.62 -0.44
N ALA A 328 -19.37 17.63 0.42
CA ALA A 328 -19.93 18.93 0.03
C ALA A 328 -19.02 20.04 0.58
N TYR A 329 -18.62 20.96 -0.27
CA TYR A 329 -17.66 22.02 0.04
C TYR A 329 -18.33 23.39 -0.12
N ASP A 330 -18.07 24.31 0.82
CA ASP A 330 -18.58 25.71 0.82
C ASP A 330 -17.72 26.66 -0.01
N GLY A 331 -16.58 26.20 -0.55
CA GLY A 331 -15.62 27.04 -1.26
C GLY A 331 -14.84 28.02 -0.37
N LYS A 332 -14.99 27.95 0.95
CA LYS A 332 -14.33 28.79 1.96
C LYS A 332 -13.46 28.00 2.94
N GLY A 333 -13.12 26.78 2.58
CA GLY A 333 -12.25 25.89 3.36
C GLY A 333 -12.99 25.00 4.37
N ARG A 334 -14.32 24.81 4.17
CA ARG A 334 -15.11 23.90 5.01
C ARG A 334 -15.83 22.87 4.16
N ALA A 335 -16.06 21.70 4.76
CA ALA A 335 -16.72 20.61 4.09
C ALA A 335 -17.60 19.77 5.04
N ALA A 336 -18.59 19.13 4.45
CA ALA A 336 -19.31 18.00 5.05
C ALA A 336 -18.97 16.71 4.31
N HIS A 337 -19.04 15.58 4.99
CA HIS A 337 -18.90 14.27 4.38
C HIS A 337 -19.83 13.24 4.99
N ALA A 338 -20.14 12.24 4.18
CA ALA A 338 -20.83 11.00 4.59
C ALA A 338 -20.41 9.85 3.69
N ASN A 339 -20.70 8.63 4.11
CA ASN A 339 -20.49 7.46 3.26
C ASN A 339 -21.53 6.36 3.53
N ILE A 340 -21.69 5.47 2.57
CA ILE A 340 -22.60 4.31 2.63
C ILE A 340 -21.84 3.06 2.18
N PRO A 341 -21.71 2.03 3.04
CA PRO A 341 -21.27 0.71 2.60
C PRO A 341 -22.40 0.01 1.82
N PHE A 342 -22.07 -0.65 0.72
CA PHE A 342 -23.03 -1.43 -0.08
C PHE A 342 -22.37 -2.69 -0.63
N LEU A 343 -23.17 -3.72 -0.85
CA LEU A 343 -22.81 -4.96 -1.51
C LEU A 343 -23.37 -4.95 -2.92
N VAL A 344 -22.59 -5.37 -3.89
CA VAL A 344 -23.08 -5.67 -5.24
C VAL A 344 -23.11 -7.17 -5.41
N GLU A 345 -24.27 -7.72 -5.76
CA GLU A 345 -24.48 -9.12 -6.09
C GLU A 345 -24.73 -9.30 -7.59
N GLY A 346 -24.38 -10.43 -8.13
CA GLY A 346 -24.57 -10.77 -9.53
C GLY A 346 -23.89 -12.08 -9.88
N ASP A 347 -23.96 -12.47 -11.14
CA ASP A 347 -23.29 -13.66 -11.62
C ASP A 347 -21.77 -13.42 -11.61
N GLU A 348 -21.00 -14.22 -10.85
CA GLU A 348 -19.54 -14.11 -10.76
C GLU A 348 -18.90 -14.14 -12.17
N SER A 349 -19.54 -14.77 -13.14
CA SER A 349 -19.09 -14.77 -14.53
C SER A 349 -19.22 -13.42 -15.25
N ALA A 350 -20.04 -12.49 -14.75
CA ALA A 350 -20.23 -11.15 -15.32
C ALA A 350 -19.35 -10.07 -14.67
N ALA A 351 -18.74 -10.36 -13.53
CA ALA A 351 -18.20 -9.37 -12.61
C ALA A 351 -16.70 -9.38 -12.42
N SER A 352 -16.00 -10.43 -12.80
CA SER A 352 -14.54 -10.36 -12.83
C SER A 352 -14.11 -9.65 -14.11
N TYR A 353 -13.30 -8.58 -13.99
CA TYR A 353 -12.59 -8.09 -15.15
C TYR A 353 -11.89 -9.28 -15.80
N ARG A 354 -12.30 -9.57 -17.02
CA ARG A 354 -11.69 -10.62 -17.81
C ARG A 354 -11.29 -10.04 -19.15
N GLN A 355 -9.99 -10.08 -19.44
CA GLN A 355 -9.52 -9.73 -20.76
C GLN A 355 -10.11 -10.71 -21.78
N SER A 356 -10.50 -10.22 -22.95
CA SER A 356 -10.91 -11.12 -24.04
C SER A 356 -9.70 -11.95 -24.51
N PRO A 357 -9.90 -13.13 -25.11
CA PRO A 357 -8.77 -13.89 -25.65
C PRO A 357 -7.90 -13.10 -26.64
N GLY A 358 -8.47 -12.12 -27.36
CA GLY A 358 -7.75 -11.23 -28.25
C GLY A 358 -6.87 -10.18 -27.57
N ASP A 359 -7.08 -9.95 -26.26
CA ASP A 359 -6.33 -8.97 -25.47
C ASP A 359 -5.07 -9.60 -24.85
N LEU A 360 -4.88 -10.91 -24.95
CA LEU A 360 -3.76 -11.64 -24.39
C LEU A 360 -2.61 -11.76 -25.39
N ILE A 361 -1.38 -11.81 -24.88
CA ILE A 361 -0.21 -12.15 -25.66
C ILE A 361 -0.29 -13.64 -26.04
N ALA A 362 -0.49 -13.93 -27.33
CA ALA A 362 -0.61 -15.30 -27.83
C ALA A 362 -1.65 -16.20 -27.14
N GLY A 363 -2.59 -15.62 -26.38
CA GLY A 363 -3.60 -16.35 -25.62
C GLY A 363 -3.11 -17.01 -24.32
N GLU A 364 -1.92 -16.67 -23.85
CA GLU A 364 -1.33 -17.23 -22.63
C GLU A 364 -1.67 -16.35 -21.40
N SER A 365 -2.08 -16.98 -20.31
CA SER A 365 -2.38 -16.30 -19.05
C SER A 365 -1.29 -16.46 -18.01
N LEU A 366 -0.39 -17.45 -18.13
CA LEU A 366 0.72 -17.71 -17.24
C LEU A 366 1.97 -18.03 -18.07
N ALA A 367 3.07 -17.35 -17.75
CA ALA A 367 4.35 -17.54 -18.40
C ALA A 367 5.50 -17.31 -17.40
N VAL A 368 6.75 -17.35 -17.82
CA VAL A 368 7.89 -17.18 -16.93
C VAL A 368 8.99 -16.33 -17.56
N ALA A 369 9.63 -15.46 -16.78
CA ALA A 369 10.85 -14.79 -17.15
C ALA A 369 12.02 -15.79 -17.19
N TYR A 370 12.83 -15.76 -18.24
CA TYR A 370 13.91 -16.72 -18.48
C TYR A 370 15.15 -16.02 -19.05
N SER A 371 16.27 -16.28 -18.45
CA SER A 371 17.60 -15.92 -18.97
C SER A 371 18.61 -17.07 -18.94
N GLY A 372 18.39 -18.07 -18.09
CA GLY A 372 19.05 -19.38 -18.10
C GLY A 372 20.50 -19.42 -17.62
N PHE A 373 21.05 -18.33 -17.09
CA PHE A 373 22.42 -18.27 -16.61
C PHE A 373 22.64 -19.15 -15.37
N ARG A 374 23.73 -19.92 -15.39
CA ARG A 374 24.14 -20.84 -14.31
C ARG A 374 25.27 -20.24 -13.50
N GLU A 375 25.81 -21.02 -12.57
CA GLU A 375 26.98 -20.63 -11.79
C GLU A 375 28.16 -20.25 -12.70
N GLY A 376 28.70 -19.06 -12.51
CA GLY A 376 29.78 -18.49 -13.32
C GLY A 376 29.39 -18.00 -14.71
N GLN A 377 28.10 -18.05 -15.07
CA GLN A 377 27.56 -17.48 -16.30
C GLN A 377 26.85 -16.14 -16.01
N HIS A 378 26.85 -15.23 -16.97
CA HIS A 378 26.25 -13.90 -16.83
C HIS A 378 26.08 -13.21 -18.20
N PRO A 379 25.13 -12.29 -18.35
CA PRO A 379 25.03 -11.43 -19.54
C PRO A 379 26.25 -10.49 -19.65
N ASP A 380 26.38 -9.79 -20.75
CA ASP A 380 27.45 -8.81 -20.92
C ASP A 380 27.26 -7.60 -19.98
N ARG A 381 28.10 -7.52 -18.99
CA ARG A 381 28.16 -6.42 -18.00
C ARG A 381 29.32 -5.45 -18.29
N GLY A 382 29.76 -5.39 -19.53
CA GLY A 382 30.86 -4.54 -20.03
C GLY A 382 32.18 -5.26 -20.21
N ASN A 383 32.26 -6.56 -19.86
CA ASN A 383 33.46 -7.42 -20.02
C ASN A 383 33.23 -8.64 -20.93
N GLY A 384 32.10 -8.65 -21.64
CA GLY A 384 31.61 -9.77 -22.43
C GLY A 384 30.68 -10.68 -21.66
N ALA A 385 29.79 -11.40 -22.34
CA ALA A 385 28.90 -12.39 -21.77
C ALA A 385 29.58 -13.75 -21.58
N VAL A 386 29.15 -14.51 -20.59
CA VAL A 386 29.44 -15.94 -20.47
C VAL A 386 28.10 -16.67 -20.60
N ASN A 387 27.73 -17.00 -21.85
CA ASN A 387 26.41 -17.55 -22.16
C ASN A 387 26.29 -19.04 -21.81
N PRO A 388 25.06 -19.53 -21.51
CA PRO A 388 24.77 -20.96 -21.43
C PRO A 388 25.07 -21.64 -22.78
N SER A 389 25.49 -22.91 -22.73
CA SER A 389 25.62 -23.75 -23.90
C SER A 389 24.27 -24.17 -24.48
N ASP A 390 24.23 -24.59 -25.75
CA ASP A 390 23.02 -25.15 -26.37
C ASP A 390 22.40 -26.30 -25.58
N ALA A 391 23.23 -27.15 -24.99
CA ALA A 391 22.74 -28.28 -24.15
C ALA A 391 22.06 -27.80 -22.88
N GLU A 392 22.59 -26.76 -22.23
CA GLU A 392 22.02 -26.17 -21.02
C GLU A 392 20.71 -25.43 -21.32
N ILE A 393 20.64 -24.70 -22.43
CA ILE A 393 19.39 -24.04 -22.86
C ILE A 393 18.31 -25.09 -23.16
N LEU A 394 18.65 -26.18 -23.86
CA LEU A 394 17.70 -27.26 -24.16
C LEU A 394 17.21 -27.99 -22.90
N GLU A 395 18.08 -28.18 -21.91
CA GLU A 395 17.69 -28.72 -20.61
C GLU A 395 16.66 -27.80 -19.93
N ASP A 396 16.92 -26.51 -19.86
CA ASP A 396 16.06 -25.51 -19.25
C ASP A 396 14.69 -25.45 -19.95
N LEU A 397 14.67 -25.38 -21.29
CA LEU A 397 13.42 -25.35 -22.06
C LEU A 397 12.57 -26.61 -21.85
N ARG A 398 13.18 -27.78 -21.71
CA ARG A 398 12.45 -29.02 -21.41
C ARG A 398 11.88 -29.02 -20.00
N ILE A 399 12.65 -28.55 -19.01
CA ILE A 399 12.15 -28.38 -17.64
C ILE A 399 10.92 -27.48 -17.63
N LEU A 400 10.95 -26.35 -18.36
CA LEU A 400 9.82 -25.44 -18.42
C LEU A 400 8.59 -26.09 -19.08
N VAL A 401 8.77 -26.81 -20.20
CA VAL A 401 7.68 -27.56 -20.86
C VAL A 401 7.09 -28.63 -19.95
N ASP A 402 7.94 -29.40 -19.27
CA ASP A 402 7.51 -30.48 -18.36
C ASP A 402 6.69 -29.94 -17.18
N HIS A 403 6.86 -28.65 -16.81
CA HIS A 403 6.09 -27.97 -15.77
C HIS A 403 4.98 -27.06 -16.31
N GLY A 404 4.62 -27.21 -17.60
CA GLY A 404 3.44 -26.57 -18.20
C GLY A 404 3.62 -25.14 -18.71
N PHE A 405 4.85 -24.62 -18.74
CA PHE A 405 5.12 -23.32 -19.34
C PHE A 405 5.20 -23.42 -20.86
N SER A 406 4.50 -22.53 -21.54
CA SER A 406 4.48 -22.45 -23.02
C SER A 406 4.88 -21.08 -23.56
N LEU A 407 5.16 -20.13 -22.67
CA LEU A 407 5.57 -18.77 -23.00
C LEU A 407 6.72 -18.34 -22.06
N ILE A 408 7.79 -17.80 -22.63
CA ILE A 408 8.90 -17.23 -21.87
C ILE A 408 9.12 -15.77 -22.24
N ARG A 409 9.66 -14.99 -21.32
CA ARG A 409 10.13 -13.63 -21.56
C ARG A 409 11.65 -13.61 -21.50
N MET A 410 12.28 -13.11 -22.57
CA MET A 410 13.71 -12.81 -22.64
C MET A 410 13.94 -11.30 -22.46
N TYR A 411 15.11 -10.90 -22.01
CA TYR A 411 15.40 -9.52 -21.64
C TYR A 411 16.13 -8.69 -22.68
N ASP A 412 16.93 -9.36 -23.52
CA ASP A 412 17.75 -8.72 -24.55
C ASP A 412 17.65 -9.44 -25.89
N SER A 413 18.27 -8.90 -26.92
CA SER A 413 18.39 -9.51 -28.26
C SER A 413 19.78 -10.10 -28.52
N GLY A 414 20.54 -10.42 -27.46
CA GLY A 414 21.89 -10.92 -27.54
C GLY A 414 22.02 -12.38 -28.02
N GLU A 415 23.24 -12.92 -27.90
CA GLU A 415 23.56 -14.27 -28.38
C GLU A 415 22.77 -15.36 -27.64
N ASN A 416 22.51 -15.20 -26.31
CA ASN A 416 21.74 -16.15 -25.53
C ASN A 416 20.30 -16.25 -26.07
N THR A 417 19.66 -15.11 -26.33
CA THR A 417 18.31 -15.05 -26.89
C THR A 417 18.24 -15.62 -28.29
N ALA A 418 19.21 -15.30 -29.14
CA ALA A 418 19.33 -15.86 -30.52
C ALA A 418 19.51 -17.38 -30.49
N ALA A 419 20.34 -17.91 -29.59
CA ALA A 419 20.52 -19.35 -29.40
C ALA A 419 19.22 -20.02 -28.91
N THR A 420 18.50 -19.39 -27.94
CA THR A 420 17.24 -19.89 -27.43
C THR A 420 16.17 -20.00 -28.52
N LEU A 421 15.98 -18.95 -29.33
CA LEU A 421 15.05 -18.96 -30.47
C LEU A 421 15.41 -20.01 -31.53
N ARG A 422 16.68 -20.13 -31.85
CA ARG A 422 17.18 -21.15 -32.78
C ARG A 422 16.88 -22.57 -32.28
N LEU A 423 17.17 -22.87 -31.02
CA LEU A 423 16.95 -24.18 -30.40
C LEU A 423 15.47 -24.52 -30.29
N ILE A 424 14.62 -23.56 -29.96
CA ILE A 424 13.16 -23.74 -29.95
C ILE A 424 12.72 -24.21 -31.34
N ARG A 425 13.17 -23.56 -32.43
CA ARG A 425 12.81 -23.90 -33.80
C ARG A 425 13.40 -25.25 -34.24
N GLU A 426 14.69 -25.49 -34.03
CA GLU A 426 15.38 -26.70 -34.43
C GLU A 426 14.83 -27.96 -33.78
N HIS A 427 14.40 -27.85 -32.51
CA HIS A 427 13.90 -29.00 -31.74
C HIS A 427 12.39 -29.04 -31.63
N GLY A 428 11.65 -28.09 -32.22
CA GLY A 428 10.21 -28.04 -32.19
C GLY A 428 9.66 -27.92 -30.75
N ILE A 429 10.36 -27.18 -29.88
CA ILE A 429 9.94 -26.97 -28.49
C ILE A 429 8.66 -26.15 -28.48
N PRO A 430 7.57 -26.55 -27.77
CA PRO A 430 6.29 -25.86 -27.79
C PRO A 430 6.31 -24.63 -26.85
N ILE A 431 7.30 -23.76 -27.00
CA ILE A 431 7.46 -22.52 -26.25
C ILE A 431 7.48 -21.35 -27.24
N ARG A 432 6.74 -20.29 -26.90
CA ARG A 432 6.76 -19.00 -27.59
C ARG A 432 7.51 -17.98 -26.74
N VAL A 433 7.88 -16.85 -27.32
CA VAL A 433 8.79 -15.90 -26.72
C VAL A 433 8.23 -14.48 -26.80
N LEU A 434 8.17 -13.78 -25.65
CA LEU A 434 8.19 -12.33 -25.58
C LEU A 434 9.66 -11.90 -25.66
N LEU A 435 10.05 -11.33 -26.78
CA LEU A 435 11.43 -10.90 -27.04
C LEU A 435 11.72 -9.56 -26.34
N GLY A 436 12.79 -9.49 -25.55
CA GLY A 436 13.29 -8.25 -24.96
C GLY A 436 14.27 -7.52 -25.88
N ILE A 437 14.28 -6.20 -25.76
CA ILE A 437 15.30 -5.29 -26.27
C ILE A 437 15.80 -4.49 -25.08
N TRP A 438 17.00 -4.77 -24.61
CA TRP A 438 17.58 -4.08 -23.47
C TRP A 438 18.03 -2.67 -23.83
N LEU A 439 17.79 -1.70 -22.95
CA LEU A 439 18.26 -0.33 -23.10
C LEU A 439 19.24 0.01 -21.98
N ASP A 440 20.48 0.36 -22.34
CA ASP A 440 21.46 0.93 -21.41
C ASP A 440 21.17 2.43 -21.19
N ALA A 441 21.66 3.00 -20.09
CA ALA A 441 21.45 4.40 -19.71
C ALA A 441 21.82 5.38 -20.82
N GLU A 442 20.92 6.27 -21.18
CA GLU A 442 21.18 7.45 -22.04
C GLU A 442 21.14 8.76 -21.26
N ILE A 443 20.68 8.71 -20.01
CA ILE A 443 20.74 9.82 -19.05
C ILE A 443 21.31 9.33 -17.72
N SER A 444 21.99 10.22 -17.00
CA SER A 444 22.50 9.93 -15.67
C SER A 444 21.50 10.38 -14.61
N ASN A 445 21.01 9.44 -13.81
CA ASN A 445 20.05 9.67 -12.72
C ASN A 445 20.67 9.36 -11.33
N HIS A 446 21.97 9.56 -11.17
CA HIS A 446 22.71 9.20 -9.96
C HIS A 446 22.16 9.81 -8.66
N GLU A 447 21.43 10.94 -8.73
CA GLU A 447 20.78 11.53 -7.57
C GLU A 447 19.55 10.72 -7.08
N GLY A 448 18.92 9.96 -7.97
CA GLY A 448 17.75 9.11 -7.66
C GLY A 448 18.07 7.63 -7.55
N CYS A 449 19.18 7.18 -8.14
CA CYS A 449 19.57 5.77 -8.20
C CYS A 449 20.53 5.37 -7.07
N PRO A 450 20.14 4.47 -6.16
CA PRO A 450 20.99 4.04 -5.05
C PRO A 450 22.21 3.20 -5.46
N TRP A 451 22.27 2.78 -6.73
CA TRP A 451 23.35 1.97 -7.30
C TRP A 451 24.44 2.79 -8.01
N LEU A 452 24.24 4.11 -8.14
CA LEU A 452 25.16 5.02 -8.80
C LEU A 452 25.76 6.01 -7.80
N ASP A 453 26.99 5.77 -7.38
CA ASP A 453 27.72 6.68 -6.46
C ASP A 453 28.13 7.99 -7.14
N GLU A 454 28.31 7.99 -8.47
CA GLU A 454 28.74 9.13 -9.28
C GLU A 454 27.95 9.23 -10.59
N PRO A 455 27.87 10.42 -11.21
CA PRO A 455 27.22 10.59 -12.52
C PRO A 455 27.87 9.71 -13.59
N ILE A 456 27.03 9.12 -14.46
CA ILE A 456 27.50 8.39 -15.64
C ILE A 456 28.17 9.41 -16.59
N PRO A 457 29.44 9.21 -16.99
CA PRO A 457 30.13 10.14 -17.90
C PRO A 457 29.43 10.27 -19.26
N ASP A 458 29.36 11.47 -19.82
CA ASP A 458 28.72 11.76 -21.11
C ASP A 458 29.20 10.83 -22.24
N ALA A 459 30.52 10.56 -22.33
CA ALA A 459 31.08 9.63 -23.31
C ALA A 459 30.54 8.20 -23.16
N LYS A 460 30.16 7.77 -21.94
CA LYS A 460 29.52 6.48 -21.71
C LYS A 460 28.06 6.51 -22.16
N LEU A 461 27.33 7.60 -21.88
CA LEU A 461 25.96 7.78 -22.35
C LEU A 461 25.87 7.79 -23.87
N GLU A 462 26.79 8.48 -24.57
CA GLU A 462 26.91 8.45 -26.05
C GLU A 462 27.19 7.04 -26.57
N ALA A 463 28.11 6.31 -25.92
CA ALA A 463 28.40 4.92 -26.31
C ALA A 463 27.20 3.99 -26.10
N ASN A 464 26.42 4.19 -25.00
CA ASN A 464 25.21 3.46 -24.72
C ASN A 464 24.11 3.73 -25.75
N THR A 465 23.93 4.98 -26.22
CA THR A 465 23.01 5.31 -27.32
C THR A 465 23.29 4.52 -28.57
N LEU A 466 24.60 4.37 -28.94
CA LEU A 466 25.01 3.55 -30.09
C LEU A 466 24.79 2.05 -29.85
N LYS A 467 24.96 1.58 -28.61
CA LYS A 467 24.68 0.19 -28.21
C LYS A 467 23.18 -0.09 -28.28
N ASN A 468 22.34 0.80 -27.78
CA ASN A 468 20.88 0.70 -27.86
C ASN A 468 20.37 0.63 -29.31
N ALA A 469 20.91 1.47 -30.19
CA ALA A 469 20.56 1.42 -31.62
C ALA A 469 20.90 0.05 -32.27
N ARG A 470 22.00 -0.59 -31.87
CA ARG A 470 22.36 -1.93 -32.34
C ARG A 470 21.47 -3.00 -31.72
N GLU A 471 21.12 -2.85 -30.45
CA GLU A 471 20.21 -3.76 -29.72
C GLU A 471 18.83 -3.78 -30.38
N ILE A 472 18.30 -2.62 -30.72
CA ILE A 472 17.03 -2.46 -31.45
C ILE A 472 17.09 -3.12 -32.82
N ALA A 473 18.19 -2.88 -33.58
CA ALA A 473 18.33 -3.48 -34.90
C ALA A 473 18.39 -5.02 -34.84
N ARG A 474 19.07 -5.60 -33.83
CA ARG A 474 19.07 -7.06 -33.61
C ARG A 474 17.70 -7.58 -33.22
N GLY A 475 17.01 -6.89 -32.27
CA GLY A 475 15.66 -7.27 -31.83
C GLY A 475 14.66 -7.30 -32.99
N ILE A 476 14.67 -6.28 -33.84
CA ILE A 476 13.90 -6.25 -35.10
C ILE A 476 14.25 -7.43 -36.00
N GLY A 477 15.56 -7.72 -36.18
CA GLY A 477 16.00 -8.86 -36.97
C GLY A 477 15.47 -10.20 -36.46
N LEU A 478 15.61 -10.45 -35.16
CA LEU A 478 15.13 -11.69 -34.54
C LEU A 478 13.61 -11.80 -34.56
N ALA A 479 12.87 -10.71 -34.29
CA ALA A 479 11.42 -10.71 -34.38
C ALA A 479 10.90 -11.07 -35.78
N ASN A 480 11.53 -10.55 -36.82
CA ASN A 480 11.19 -10.87 -38.20
C ASN A 480 11.63 -12.29 -38.60
N GLU A 481 12.81 -12.73 -38.18
CA GLU A 481 13.33 -14.07 -38.49
C GLU A 481 12.51 -15.17 -37.81
N TYR A 482 12.12 -14.94 -36.55
CA TYR A 482 11.41 -15.92 -35.72
C TYR A 482 9.95 -15.53 -35.46
N GLY A 483 9.27 -14.96 -36.48
CA GLY A 483 7.89 -14.51 -36.37
C GLY A 483 6.86 -15.61 -36.05
N ASP A 484 7.24 -16.87 -36.18
CA ASP A 484 6.48 -18.04 -35.77
C ASP A 484 6.61 -18.38 -34.26
N ILE A 485 7.63 -17.82 -33.58
CA ILE A 485 7.96 -18.08 -32.19
C ILE A 485 7.79 -16.80 -31.34
N VAL A 486 8.27 -15.67 -31.87
CA VAL A 486 8.19 -14.38 -31.17
C VAL A 486 6.77 -13.83 -31.31
N VAL A 487 6.06 -13.73 -30.18
CA VAL A 487 4.65 -13.32 -30.15
C VAL A 487 4.43 -11.86 -29.79
N ALA A 488 5.44 -11.23 -29.17
CA ALA A 488 5.45 -9.82 -28.85
C ALA A 488 6.90 -9.34 -28.62
N VAL A 489 7.11 -8.02 -28.66
CA VAL A 489 8.42 -7.40 -28.39
C VAL A 489 8.29 -6.37 -27.28
N ASN A 490 9.19 -6.45 -26.30
CA ASN A 490 9.32 -5.51 -25.19
C ASN A 490 10.54 -4.60 -25.41
N VAL A 491 10.34 -3.28 -25.44
CA VAL A 491 11.38 -2.27 -25.68
C VAL A 491 11.76 -1.58 -24.36
N GLY A 492 12.85 -1.99 -23.76
CA GLY A 492 13.33 -1.52 -22.46
C GLY A 492 12.72 -2.31 -21.30
N ASN A 493 13.45 -2.37 -20.21
CA ASN A 493 13.07 -2.99 -18.97
C ASN A 493 13.35 -2.03 -17.83
N GLU A 494 12.32 -1.49 -17.16
CA GLU A 494 12.45 -0.48 -16.10
C GLU A 494 13.40 0.68 -16.46
N ALA A 495 13.34 1.10 -17.71
CA ALA A 495 14.21 2.15 -18.24
C ALA A 495 13.69 3.56 -17.95
N LEU A 496 12.51 3.71 -17.32
CA LEU A 496 11.84 4.99 -17.07
C LEU A 496 11.72 5.33 -15.58
N VAL A 497 12.07 4.41 -14.69
CA VAL A 497 12.09 4.65 -13.24
C VAL A 497 13.44 5.23 -12.80
N ASP A 498 13.41 6.11 -11.80
CA ASP A 498 14.57 6.88 -11.35
C ASP A 498 15.54 6.12 -10.44
N TRP A 499 15.12 4.97 -9.91
CA TRP A 499 15.96 4.14 -9.03
C TRP A 499 16.87 3.15 -9.77
N ASN A 500 16.74 2.97 -11.11
CA ASN A 500 17.56 2.09 -11.89
C ASN A 500 18.78 2.81 -12.51
N ASP A 501 19.86 2.07 -12.76
CA ASP A 501 21.14 2.58 -13.28
C ASP A 501 21.22 2.66 -14.81
N HIS A 502 20.11 2.38 -15.51
CA HIS A 502 20.01 2.35 -16.98
C HIS A 502 18.84 3.19 -17.51
N MET A 503 18.63 4.36 -16.93
CA MET A 503 17.53 5.25 -17.27
C MET A 503 17.67 5.85 -18.68
N VAL A 504 16.53 5.87 -19.41
CA VAL A 504 16.38 6.51 -20.73
C VAL A 504 15.22 7.50 -20.66
N SER A 505 15.30 8.61 -21.39
CA SER A 505 14.20 9.58 -21.39
C SER A 505 12.94 9.02 -22.06
N LEU A 506 11.76 9.45 -21.58
CA LEU A 506 10.47 9.02 -22.13
C LEU A 506 10.38 9.26 -23.66
N ASP A 507 10.78 10.46 -24.12
CA ASP A 507 10.77 10.79 -25.55
C ASP A 507 11.61 9.82 -26.38
N ARG A 508 12.73 9.40 -25.82
CA ARG A 508 13.65 8.47 -26.47
C ARG A 508 13.10 7.05 -26.53
N VAL A 509 12.46 6.59 -25.44
CA VAL A 509 11.77 5.28 -25.42
C VAL A 509 10.61 5.27 -26.44
N ILE A 510 9.83 6.35 -26.51
CA ILE A 510 8.77 6.51 -27.51
C ILE A 510 9.34 6.41 -28.95
N GLU A 511 10.47 7.06 -29.21
CA GLU A 511 11.13 7.00 -30.51
C GLU A 511 11.53 5.55 -30.85
N TYR A 512 12.12 4.82 -29.92
CA TYR A 512 12.49 3.42 -30.07
C TYR A 512 11.27 2.50 -30.29
N VAL A 513 10.21 2.68 -29.51
CA VAL A 513 8.93 1.95 -29.71
C VAL A 513 8.39 2.16 -31.13
N ARG A 514 8.35 3.40 -31.60
CA ARG A 514 7.91 3.72 -32.97
C ARG A 514 8.78 3.08 -34.01
N GLN A 515 10.10 3.08 -33.83
CA GLN A 515 11.07 2.44 -34.75
C GLN A 515 10.81 0.92 -34.82
N VAL A 516 10.63 0.25 -33.71
CA VAL A 516 10.36 -1.19 -33.67
C VAL A 516 8.99 -1.50 -34.30
N LYS A 517 7.93 -0.79 -33.92
CA LYS A 517 6.58 -0.99 -34.49
C LYS A 517 6.53 -0.79 -36.01
N ALA A 518 7.31 0.11 -36.55
CA ALA A 518 7.36 0.34 -38.01
C ALA A 518 8.05 -0.81 -38.78
N ALA A 519 8.78 -1.69 -38.07
CA ALA A 519 9.64 -2.68 -38.68
C ALA A 519 9.20 -4.15 -38.44
N ILE A 520 8.21 -4.40 -37.57
CA ILE A 520 7.75 -5.75 -37.24
C ILE A 520 6.24 -5.82 -37.26
N GLU A 521 5.67 -7.03 -37.29
CA GLU A 521 4.20 -7.28 -37.21
C GLU A 521 3.71 -7.61 -35.80
N GLN A 522 4.61 -8.03 -34.92
CA GLN A 522 4.22 -8.42 -33.56
C GLN A 522 3.84 -7.19 -32.72
N PRO A 523 2.93 -7.34 -31.75
CA PRO A 523 2.61 -6.26 -30.80
C PRO A 523 3.83 -5.85 -29.97
N VAL A 524 3.91 -4.56 -29.66
CA VAL A 524 5.04 -3.94 -28.96
C VAL A 524 4.58 -3.36 -27.63
N THR A 525 5.36 -3.58 -26.59
CA THR A 525 5.18 -3.01 -25.26
C THR A 525 6.47 -2.44 -24.69
N VAL A 526 6.37 -1.85 -23.52
CA VAL A 526 7.46 -1.47 -22.62
C VAL A 526 7.18 -2.07 -21.25
N ALA A 527 8.18 -2.66 -20.61
CA ALA A 527 8.09 -3.21 -19.27
C ALA A 527 8.61 -2.19 -18.25
N ASP A 528 7.73 -1.74 -17.36
CA ASP A 528 8.11 -0.80 -16.31
C ASP A 528 7.23 -0.97 -15.08
N ASN A 529 7.59 -0.31 -13.97
CA ASN A 529 6.86 -0.36 -12.71
C ASN A 529 5.41 0.15 -12.87
N TYR A 530 4.45 -0.51 -12.21
CA TYR A 530 3.03 -0.15 -12.26
C TYR A 530 2.76 1.31 -11.85
N GLU A 531 3.50 1.84 -10.85
CA GLU A 531 3.34 3.21 -10.36
C GLU A 531 3.80 4.23 -11.41
N TRP A 532 4.88 3.92 -12.16
CA TRP A 532 5.29 4.75 -13.30
C TRP A 532 4.20 4.79 -14.36
N TRP A 533 3.64 3.63 -14.75
CA TRP A 533 2.55 3.56 -15.72
C TRP A 533 1.33 4.34 -15.27
N ARG A 534 0.92 4.21 -14.01
CA ARG A 534 -0.21 4.93 -13.43
C ARG A 534 -0.03 6.45 -13.48
N ARG A 535 1.16 6.93 -13.17
CA ARG A 535 1.43 8.36 -12.98
C ARG A 535 1.82 9.07 -14.27
N ASP A 536 2.73 8.49 -15.04
CA ASP A 536 3.41 9.15 -16.16
C ASP A 536 3.24 8.39 -17.48
N GLY A 537 2.60 7.23 -17.50
CA GLY A 537 2.55 6.31 -18.62
C GLY A 537 1.64 6.71 -19.78
N ALA A 538 0.72 7.66 -19.63
CA ALA A 538 -0.26 8.00 -20.65
C ALA A 538 0.35 8.35 -22.05
N PRO A 539 1.45 9.13 -22.17
CA PRO A 539 2.05 9.40 -23.47
C PRO A 539 2.61 8.15 -24.15
N LEU A 540 3.26 7.25 -23.37
CA LEU A 540 3.81 6.01 -23.89
C LEU A 540 2.70 5.00 -24.24
N ALA A 541 1.61 4.99 -23.46
CA ALA A 541 0.47 4.12 -23.72
C ALA A 541 -0.16 4.36 -25.09
N ALA A 542 -0.13 5.59 -25.61
CA ALA A 542 -0.59 5.91 -26.95
C ALA A 542 0.21 5.19 -28.04
N GLU A 543 1.45 4.82 -27.76
CA GLU A 543 2.39 4.26 -28.72
C GLU A 543 2.49 2.73 -28.67
N VAL A 544 2.31 2.13 -27.46
CA VAL A 544 2.39 0.67 -27.28
C VAL A 544 1.07 -0.02 -27.62
N ASP A 545 1.11 -1.33 -27.85
CA ASP A 545 -0.08 -2.12 -28.14
C ASP A 545 -0.76 -2.65 -26.86
N PHE A 546 0.01 -2.87 -25.82
CA PHE A 546 -0.45 -3.25 -24.47
C PHE A 546 0.51 -2.71 -23.41
N ILE A 547 0.05 -2.67 -22.16
CA ILE A 547 0.82 -2.20 -21.00
C ILE A 547 1.56 -3.39 -20.38
N GLY A 548 2.86 -3.25 -20.16
CA GLY A 548 3.70 -4.22 -19.45
C GLY A 548 4.05 -3.72 -18.06
N ILE A 549 3.48 -4.31 -17.00
CA ILE A 549 3.74 -3.86 -15.63
C ILE A 549 4.62 -4.83 -14.84
N HIS A 550 5.39 -4.27 -13.90
CA HIS A 550 6.08 -4.98 -12.85
C HIS A 550 5.43 -4.69 -11.49
N THR A 551 5.28 -5.72 -10.65
CA THR A 551 4.68 -5.60 -9.32
C THR A 551 5.27 -6.63 -8.36
N TYR A 552 5.81 -6.16 -7.25
CA TYR A 552 6.52 -6.97 -6.27
C TYR A 552 6.03 -6.68 -4.84
N PRO A 553 5.01 -7.38 -4.34
CA PRO A 553 4.47 -7.13 -3.00
C PRO A 553 5.52 -7.21 -1.90
N VAL A 554 6.49 -8.13 -2.02
CA VAL A 554 7.53 -8.32 -1.00
C VAL A 554 8.49 -7.14 -0.88
N TRP A 555 8.82 -6.45 -1.98
CA TRP A 555 9.59 -5.20 -1.98
C TRP A 555 8.83 -4.07 -1.27
N GLU A 556 7.51 -4.05 -1.41
CA GLU A 556 6.63 -3.06 -0.79
C GLU A 556 6.21 -3.45 0.64
N ASN A 557 6.99 -4.33 1.28
CA ASN A 557 6.77 -4.81 2.64
C ASN A 557 5.40 -5.45 2.89
N LYS A 558 4.77 -6.02 1.85
CA LYS A 558 3.50 -6.73 2.01
C LYS A 558 3.75 -8.14 2.56
N PRO A 559 3.00 -8.56 3.59
CA PRO A 559 2.97 -9.96 3.99
C PRO A 559 2.26 -10.81 2.92
N ILE A 560 2.50 -12.11 2.96
CA ILE A 560 1.93 -13.05 1.98
C ILE A 560 0.39 -13.01 1.94
N ASP A 561 -0.27 -12.74 3.05
CA ASP A 561 -1.74 -12.64 3.11
C ASP A 561 -2.30 -11.45 2.31
N GLU A 562 -1.52 -10.41 2.08
CA GLU A 562 -1.89 -9.21 1.33
C GLU A 562 -1.36 -9.22 -0.11
N ALA A 563 -0.48 -10.16 -0.48
CA ALA A 563 0.30 -10.10 -1.71
C ALA A 563 -0.56 -10.10 -2.98
N LEU A 564 -1.51 -11.02 -3.09
CA LEU A 564 -2.41 -11.08 -4.25
C LEU A 564 -3.29 -9.83 -4.35
N ALA A 565 -3.89 -9.40 -3.24
CA ALA A 565 -4.75 -8.22 -3.22
C ALA A 565 -3.99 -6.96 -3.66
N TYR A 566 -2.75 -6.80 -3.19
CA TYR A 566 -1.86 -5.72 -3.60
C TYR A 566 -1.54 -5.76 -5.10
N THR A 567 -1.25 -6.94 -5.65
CA THR A 567 -1.00 -7.09 -7.09
C THR A 567 -2.23 -6.74 -7.92
N ILE A 568 -3.41 -7.19 -7.51
CA ILE A 568 -4.67 -6.86 -8.17
C ILE A 568 -4.89 -5.34 -8.13
N GLU A 569 -4.69 -4.70 -6.98
CA GLU A 569 -4.77 -3.24 -6.85
C GLU A 569 -3.85 -2.53 -7.84
N ASN A 570 -2.59 -2.97 -7.97
CA ASN A 570 -1.63 -2.38 -8.89
C ASN A 570 -2.07 -2.51 -10.37
N VAL A 571 -2.66 -3.63 -10.75
CA VAL A 571 -3.28 -3.80 -12.08
C VAL A 571 -4.44 -2.84 -12.27
N GLU A 572 -5.32 -2.73 -11.27
CA GLU A 572 -6.54 -1.91 -11.38
C GLU A 572 -6.24 -0.41 -11.40
N VAL A 573 -5.24 0.08 -10.63
CA VAL A 573 -4.86 1.51 -10.69
C VAL A 573 -4.25 1.89 -12.05
N VAL A 574 -3.50 0.99 -12.68
CA VAL A 574 -3.01 1.21 -14.05
C VAL A 574 -4.16 1.18 -15.04
N ARG A 575 -5.09 0.23 -14.91
CA ARG A 575 -6.29 0.15 -15.74
C ARG A 575 -7.16 1.40 -15.65
N ALA A 576 -7.35 1.92 -14.43
CA ALA A 576 -8.11 3.16 -14.22
C ALA A 576 -7.44 4.36 -14.90
N ALA A 577 -6.10 4.42 -14.87
CA ALA A 577 -5.33 5.49 -15.52
C ALA A 577 -5.29 5.35 -17.05
N ILE A 578 -5.30 4.12 -17.59
CA ILE A 578 -5.15 3.80 -19.01
C ILE A 578 -6.16 2.72 -19.41
N PRO A 579 -7.46 3.03 -19.46
CA PRO A 579 -8.52 2.02 -19.60
C PRO A 579 -8.58 1.35 -20.99
N GLU A 580 -7.95 1.95 -21.99
CA GLU A 580 -8.08 1.56 -23.40
C GLU A 580 -7.07 0.46 -23.80
N LYS A 581 -6.12 0.11 -22.92
CA LYS A 581 -5.04 -0.81 -23.24
C LYS A 581 -5.14 -2.10 -22.44
N PRO A 582 -4.92 -3.26 -23.08
CA PRO A 582 -4.71 -4.50 -22.37
C PRO A 582 -3.49 -4.41 -21.46
N ILE A 583 -3.51 -5.13 -20.33
CA ILE A 583 -2.42 -5.18 -19.38
C ILE A 583 -1.87 -6.60 -19.28
N ALA A 584 -0.55 -6.73 -19.35
CA ALA A 584 0.17 -7.94 -19.00
C ALA A 584 1.07 -7.66 -17.81
N ILE A 585 1.15 -8.57 -16.86
CA ILE A 585 2.15 -8.54 -15.80
C ILE A 585 3.40 -9.19 -16.36
N LEU A 586 4.43 -8.39 -16.63
CA LEU A 586 5.68 -8.88 -17.19
C LEU A 586 6.67 -9.33 -16.13
N GLU A 587 6.47 -8.89 -14.88
CA GLU A 587 7.17 -9.43 -13.72
C GLU A 587 6.29 -9.35 -12.47
N ALA A 588 6.16 -10.50 -11.80
CA ALA A 588 5.69 -10.64 -10.44
C ALA A 588 6.33 -11.90 -9.84
N GLY A 589 6.78 -11.83 -8.61
CA GLY A 589 7.48 -12.95 -8.00
C GLY A 589 7.57 -12.84 -6.48
N TRP A 590 8.18 -13.88 -5.88
CA TRP A 590 8.46 -13.96 -4.46
C TRP A 590 9.79 -14.64 -4.22
N ALA A 591 10.77 -13.92 -3.66
CA ALA A 591 12.09 -14.48 -3.37
C ALA A 591 12.01 -15.53 -2.25
N THR A 592 12.76 -16.61 -2.39
CA THR A 592 12.80 -17.68 -1.38
C THR A 592 13.89 -17.50 -0.31
N THR A 593 14.83 -16.60 -0.59
CA THR A 593 15.87 -16.16 0.35
C THR A 593 16.13 -14.69 0.06
N ALA A 594 16.24 -13.86 1.09
CA ALA A 594 16.59 -12.46 0.93
C ALA A 594 17.11 -11.87 2.24
N SER A 595 18.28 -11.26 2.20
CA SER A 595 18.80 -10.46 3.32
C SER A 595 17.92 -9.22 3.57
N GLU A 596 17.27 -8.70 2.52
CA GLU A 596 16.41 -7.51 2.55
C GLU A 596 15.03 -7.77 3.17
N PHE A 597 14.53 -9.00 3.12
CA PHE A 597 13.15 -9.33 3.51
C PHE A 597 13.05 -10.19 4.77
N GLY A 598 14.20 -10.72 5.27
CA GLY A 598 14.21 -11.61 6.44
C GLY A 598 13.32 -12.84 6.26
N GLU A 599 12.50 -13.16 7.26
CA GLU A 599 11.63 -14.35 7.26
C GLU A 599 10.51 -14.33 6.18
N ARG A 600 10.22 -13.18 5.59
CA ARG A 600 9.25 -13.09 4.47
C ARG A 600 9.77 -13.77 3.19
N ALA A 601 11.08 -13.93 3.04
CA ALA A 601 11.66 -14.67 1.93
C ALA A 601 11.76 -16.15 2.28
N ASN A 602 10.84 -16.97 1.77
CA ASN A 602 10.82 -18.39 2.00
C ASN A 602 10.04 -19.14 0.90
N GLU A 603 10.31 -20.43 0.73
CA GLU A 603 9.66 -21.26 -0.30
C GLU A 603 8.14 -21.46 -0.07
N ALA A 604 7.66 -21.42 1.16
CA ALA A 604 6.24 -21.63 1.45
C ALA A 604 5.40 -20.43 0.99
N ASP A 605 5.89 -19.19 1.21
CA ASP A 605 5.23 -17.98 0.73
C ASP A 605 5.36 -17.86 -0.79
N GLN A 606 6.48 -18.25 -1.40
CA GLN A 606 6.61 -18.35 -2.85
C GLN A 606 5.56 -19.29 -3.45
N LEU A 607 5.42 -20.50 -2.90
CA LEU A 607 4.41 -21.49 -3.31
C LEU A 607 3.01 -20.90 -3.24
N ARG A 608 2.67 -20.27 -2.11
CA ARG A 608 1.34 -19.69 -1.89
C ARG A 608 1.04 -18.56 -2.89
N TYR A 609 1.97 -17.62 -3.05
CA TYR A 609 1.79 -16.50 -3.97
C TYR A 609 1.72 -16.96 -5.43
N PHE A 610 2.56 -17.94 -5.82
CA PHE A 610 2.53 -18.53 -7.16
C PHE A 610 1.16 -19.12 -7.51
N HIS A 611 0.56 -19.91 -6.62
CA HIS A 611 -0.76 -20.49 -6.87
C HIS A 611 -1.86 -19.43 -6.91
N GLN A 612 -1.85 -18.51 -5.97
CA GLN A 612 -2.83 -17.40 -5.97
C GLN A 612 -2.77 -16.58 -7.26
N MET A 613 -1.57 -16.22 -7.71
CA MET A 613 -1.37 -15.45 -8.94
C MET A 613 -1.77 -16.26 -10.18
N LYS A 614 -1.41 -17.54 -10.25
CA LYS A 614 -1.78 -18.44 -11.34
C LYS A 614 -3.31 -18.56 -11.48
N ASP A 615 -3.99 -18.82 -10.37
CA ASP A 615 -5.45 -18.99 -10.36
C ASP A 615 -6.14 -17.69 -10.75
N TRP A 616 -5.74 -16.56 -10.18
CA TRP A 616 -6.28 -15.26 -10.53
C TRP A 616 -6.01 -14.87 -12.00
N ALA A 617 -4.80 -15.13 -12.50
CA ALA A 617 -4.46 -14.85 -13.90
C ALA A 617 -5.31 -15.68 -14.86
N ALA A 618 -5.56 -16.94 -14.53
CA ALA A 618 -6.44 -17.83 -15.32
C ALA A 618 -7.91 -17.35 -15.27
N GLU A 619 -8.42 -16.97 -14.11
CA GLU A 619 -9.78 -16.46 -13.93
C GLU A 619 -10.03 -15.15 -14.70
N THR A 620 -9.06 -14.25 -14.67
CA THR A 620 -9.16 -12.93 -15.32
C THR A 620 -8.66 -12.92 -16.76
N ASN A 621 -8.11 -14.04 -17.25
CA ASN A 621 -7.47 -14.15 -18.56
C ASN A 621 -6.31 -13.14 -18.74
N THR A 622 -5.56 -12.87 -17.66
CA THR A 622 -4.44 -11.94 -17.63
C THR A 622 -3.13 -12.68 -17.91
N THR A 623 -2.33 -12.21 -18.88
CA THR A 623 -0.99 -12.76 -19.11
C THR A 623 -0.07 -12.38 -17.97
N LEU A 624 0.56 -13.39 -17.35
CA LEU A 624 1.42 -13.25 -16.18
C LEU A 624 2.75 -13.96 -16.44
N PHE A 625 3.84 -13.20 -16.46
CA PHE A 625 5.19 -13.75 -16.42
C PHE A 625 5.66 -13.79 -14.97
N TRP A 626 5.82 -15.00 -14.44
CA TRP A 626 6.43 -15.18 -13.13
C TRP A 626 7.91 -14.81 -13.16
N PHE A 627 8.37 -14.03 -12.24
CA PHE A 627 9.77 -13.69 -12.05
C PHE A 627 10.35 -14.56 -10.94
N GLU A 628 11.16 -15.57 -11.23
CA GLU A 628 11.66 -16.00 -12.54
C GLU A 628 11.80 -17.54 -12.61
N ALA A 629 12.29 -18.10 -13.71
CA ALA A 629 12.39 -19.55 -13.87
C ALA A 629 13.42 -20.17 -12.91
N PHE A 630 14.65 -19.69 -12.94
CA PHE A 630 15.79 -20.26 -12.20
C PHE A 630 16.47 -19.20 -11.34
N ASP A 631 17.03 -19.62 -10.20
CA ASP A 631 17.92 -18.78 -9.41
C ASP A 631 19.15 -18.38 -10.24
N GLU A 632 19.53 -17.09 -10.14
CA GLU A 632 20.62 -16.53 -10.96
C GLU A 632 21.72 -15.87 -10.09
N PRO A 633 22.82 -16.58 -9.79
CA PRO A 633 23.87 -16.11 -8.89
C PRO A 633 24.57 -14.80 -9.31
N TRP A 634 24.52 -14.45 -10.60
CA TRP A 634 25.17 -13.26 -11.15
C TRP A 634 24.47 -11.94 -10.80
N LYS A 635 23.20 -12.00 -10.36
CA LYS A 635 22.38 -10.82 -10.03
C LYS A 635 22.76 -10.21 -8.67
N GLY A 636 22.43 -8.93 -8.48
CA GLY A 636 22.57 -8.23 -7.20
C GLY A 636 24.03 -8.01 -6.76
N ASN A 637 24.21 -7.84 -5.46
CA ASN A 637 25.53 -7.58 -4.87
C ASN A 637 26.38 -8.87 -4.82
N GLU A 638 27.59 -8.83 -5.40
CA GLU A 638 28.52 -9.97 -5.42
C GLU A 638 28.96 -10.43 -4.02
N ASN A 639 28.96 -9.53 -3.04
CA ASN A 639 29.35 -9.81 -1.66
C ASN A 639 28.20 -10.31 -0.77
N ASP A 640 26.96 -10.29 -1.29
CA ASP A 640 25.79 -10.82 -0.58
C ASP A 640 25.26 -12.08 -1.27
N PRO A 641 25.61 -13.28 -0.80
CA PRO A 641 25.10 -14.53 -1.36
C PRO A 641 23.61 -14.76 -1.03
N TYR A 642 23.05 -14.00 -0.11
CA TYR A 642 21.66 -14.10 0.33
C TYR A 642 20.80 -12.94 -0.14
N GLY A 643 21.29 -12.09 -1.04
CA GLY A 643 20.51 -10.99 -1.62
C GLY A 643 19.34 -11.51 -2.45
N ALA A 644 18.20 -10.83 -2.36
CA ALA A 644 16.94 -11.23 -3.00
C ALA A 644 17.09 -11.55 -4.49
N GLU A 645 17.87 -10.73 -5.21
CA GLU A 645 18.05 -10.82 -6.66
C GLU A 645 18.55 -12.18 -7.16
N LYS A 646 19.16 -12.98 -6.28
CA LYS A 646 19.70 -14.30 -6.63
C LYS A 646 18.70 -15.45 -6.44
N HIS A 647 17.54 -15.20 -5.81
CA HIS A 647 16.69 -16.26 -5.26
C HIS A 647 15.20 -16.18 -5.65
N TRP A 648 14.88 -15.56 -6.77
CA TRP A 648 13.52 -15.46 -7.28
C TRP A 648 13.02 -16.70 -8.02
N GLY A 649 13.94 -17.56 -8.47
CA GLY A 649 13.64 -18.71 -9.30
C GLY A 649 12.59 -19.67 -8.71
N LEU A 650 11.84 -20.34 -9.57
CA LEU A 650 11.00 -21.49 -9.23
C LEU A 650 11.84 -22.77 -9.08
N PHE A 651 13.03 -22.74 -9.65
CA PHE A 651 14.06 -23.77 -9.55
C PHE A 651 15.35 -23.15 -9.00
N PHE A 652 16.13 -23.96 -8.29
CA PHE A 652 17.48 -23.60 -7.88
C PHE A 652 18.42 -23.48 -9.08
N VAL A 653 19.60 -22.88 -8.87
CA VAL A 653 20.63 -22.75 -9.91
C VAL A 653 21.04 -24.07 -10.56
N ASP A 654 20.97 -25.16 -9.80
CA ASP A 654 21.26 -26.54 -10.26
C ASP A 654 20.05 -27.22 -10.95
N ARG A 655 18.99 -26.49 -11.20
CA ARG A 655 17.72 -26.92 -11.83
C ARG A 655 16.88 -27.86 -10.99
N THR A 656 17.22 -28.09 -9.72
CA THR A 656 16.32 -28.81 -8.81
C THR A 656 15.11 -27.94 -8.49
N PRO A 657 13.89 -28.52 -8.46
CA PRO A 657 12.68 -27.74 -8.22
C PRO A 657 12.59 -27.26 -6.77
N LYS A 658 12.15 -26.02 -6.57
CA LYS A 658 11.72 -25.50 -5.28
C LYS A 658 10.35 -26.08 -4.89
N GLN A 659 9.82 -25.70 -3.73
CA GLN A 659 8.60 -26.27 -3.16
C GLN A 659 7.40 -26.17 -4.11
N VAL A 660 7.34 -25.17 -4.97
CA VAL A 660 6.30 -24.97 -5.98
C VAL A 660 6.07 -26.22 -6.83
N PHE A 661 7.15 -26.92 -7.23
CA PHE A 661 7.09 -28.10 -8.09
C PHE A 661 7.59 -29.39 -7.44
N ARG A 662 8.06 -29.35 -6.19
CA ARG A 662 8.64 -30.54 -5.51
C ARG A 662 7.65 -31.69 -5.31
N ASN A 663 6.37 -31.42 -5.23
CA ASN A 663 5.31 -32.41 -4.98
C ASN A 663 4.63 -32.93 -6.26
N GLU A 664 4.91 -32.39 -7.44
CA GLU A 664 4.29 -32.82 -8.70
C GLU A 664 4.97 -34.04 -9.31
N THR A 665 6.18 -34.40 -8.89
CA THR A 665 6.95 -35.57 -9.38
C THR A 665 6.45 -36.94 -8.87
N THR A 666 5.30 -36.98 -8.14
CA THR A 666 4.76 -38.21 -7.52
C THR A 666 3.29 -38.48 -7.91
N ARG A 667 2.86 -38.05 -9.09
CA ARG A 667 1.55 -38.46 -9.64
C ARG A 667 1.67 -39.17 -10.98
#